data_b43e60f8850a10f1ed299d47aa61fe45
#
_entry.id   b43e60f8850a10f1ed299d47aa61fe45
#
_cell.length_a   1.000
_cell.length_b   1.000
_cell.length_c   1.000
_cell.angle_alpha   90.00
_cell.angle_beta   90.00
_cell.angle_gamma   90.00
#
_symmetry.space_group_name_H-M   'P 1'
#
loop_
_entity.id
_entity.type
_entity.pdbx_description
1 polymer ?
#
loop_
_entity_poly.entity_id
_entity_poly.type
_entity_poly.pdbx_seq_one_letter_code
_entity_poly.pdbx_strand_id
1 'polypeptide(L)'
;MKDKISHHLAVRKPLSKIYLALFSAPLLLMGSADMARAADVIFDGESKVTEPLAYSGNVYVGRNQSGNLLIDNGQVGGYNINIGTRSDGKIYESLVTVRGPNAVLSAINDQNVLRGSLNLGQGTLRVEDGGLASAKEIIVGTTGGYDSHLNVKGAGSRVTSDRLGIGFGQGARSTLLIEDGGVVTTTAAARIDSGFKPDEADKLNPKATVTGKNSQWNISQMLTANGDVDVLNGGVVNVGSAEIAGVSGSRKTAELYIAGEGSRFTSAGSVNVGDYGNGVLSVVDGGTFSAGANELRLGDTGSGSNRGALIIGSRGNMDTGTGLTEPTLGAAGGAGTLDAQTVVNLRGGLFGSYVYFNHTSDNYDFRNKMVGEGEVINTAGQTTLSGDLTQLKANVTARGGKIIINSDINTQPEDSPFDVQTLSAENGGTLILNATAGSDVSNGLGYSSAASIKSGGTLGGNGTLGQTEIQSGGHISPGDGNIGTLTLKRYLNFIGESFYDVDIAGDGSSDKLVVTGKTTISDQAKVQVTALDPQTSYQTGQSYRILTSEGGIDGQFAEAVSKSAFLDVALKHDANAVDLTIAQKGGGENPGGENPGGENPGGENPGGENPGGENPGGENPGGENPGGENPGEGSGKPGIFQTVAQTDNQWNTAGALSTLAQGGPSLALYNSLLLLSAPEAREAFNQLSGEVYPSMQSNLIAGSTMLFNVLNQRMLRAFDNDTLPIPPLAMTLVQPAQAENSGVWGQTFGSWARNSGNDNVGKLDGNTSGFLLGGDHKLADSSVRVGGYFGYSRGDYDVDSRRSKSDSDNYHLGLYAAGQQGAFSLRGALGYTWHRLENERNVNFGNYSDRLKADYDADSLLAFTEAGYRFGQTDANVEPFVNLSYIRLHTDNFQENGGAAALSVRNETMNTFYSTLGVRGTVELPQNVSLYGSLGWQHAYGDKTTSSRMAFAGSDAFTTQGTAVDDNLMVADVGVSVKLSRSTSLDLGYQGQYGSDTQVNAVNANIRWSF
;
A
#
# COMPACT_ATOMS: atom_id res chain seq x y z
N MET A 1 45.16 -2.82 12.07
CA MET A 1 45.10 -3.11 13.52
C MET A 1 43.80 -3.90 13.74
N LYS A 2 43.88 -5.20 13.68
CA LYS A 2 43.85 -6.17 14.80
C LYS A 2 42.65 -5.94 15.72
N ASP A 3 41.72 -6.79 15.92
CA ASP A 3 41.48 -8.22 16.03
C ASP A 3 39.98 -8.35 16.42
N LYS A 4 39.23 -9.31 16.17
CA LYS A 4 39.27 -10.77 16.25
C LYS A 4 38.01 -11.38 15.62
N ILE A 5 38.25 -12.32 14.77
CA ILE A 5 37.29 -13.32 14.29
C ILE A 5 37.25 -14.42 15.33
N SER A 6 36.08 -14.85 15.77
CA SER A 6 35.93 -16.16 16.37
C SER A 6 34.81 -16.94 15.64
N HIS A 7 35.26 -17.94 14.91
CA HIS A 7 34.47 -19.02 14.35
C HIS A 7 33.76 -19.82 15.44
N HIS A 8 32.48 -20.11 15.28
CA HIS A 8 31.90 -21.35 15.79
C HIS A 8 31.17 -22.07 14.63
N LEU A 9 31.89 -23.03 14.08
CA LEU A 9 31.33 -24.15 13.32
C LEU A 9 30.49 -25.00 14.28
N ALA A 10 29.18 -24.98 14.13
CA ALA A 10 28.31 -26.02 14.71
C ALA A 10 28.08 -27.10 13.66
N VAL A 11 28.73 -28.22 13.91
CA VAL A 11 28.64 -29.50 13.18
C VAL A 11 27.18 -29.97 13.18
N ARG A 12 26.58 -30.10 11.99
CA ARG A 12 25.32 -30.82 11.80
C ARG A 12 25.50 -32.30 12.12
N LYS A 13 24.86 -32.78 13.17
CA LYS A 13 24.65 -34.22 13.41
C LYS A 13 23.46 -34.71 12.60
N PRO A 14 23.52 -35.91 12.00
CA PRO A 14 22.42 -36.42 11.19
C PRO A 14 21.22 -36.86 12.05
N LEU A 15 20.04 -36.61 11.53
CA LEU A 15 18.70 -36.87 12.08
C LEU A 15 18.31 -38.39 12.17
N SER A 16 19.25 -39.29 12.50
CA SER A 16 18.97 -40.73 12.57
C SER A 16 18.79 -41.32 13.98
N LYS A 17 18.51 -40.50 15.00
CA LYS A 17 18.33 -41.01 16.40
C LYS A 17 17.17 -40.37 17.17
N ILE A 18 16.06 -39.98 16.54
CA ILE A 18 14.86 -39.51 17.26
C ILE A 18 13.69 -40.54 17.22
N TYR A 19 13.96 -41.75 16.77
CA TYR A 19 12.90 -42.77 16.70
C TYR A 19 12.81 -43.72 17.91
N LEU A 20 13.47 -43.48 19.05
CA LEU A 20 13.42 -44.43 20.14
C LEU A 20 13.24 -43.83 21.55
N ALA A 21 12.51 -42.76 21.70
CA ALA A 21 12.26 -42.18 23.02
C ALA A 21 10.82 -41.75 23.28
N LEU A 22 9.82 -42.34 22.63
CA LEU A 22 8.41 -42.05 22.86
C LEU A 22 7.56 -43.31 23.18
N PHE A 23 8.16 -44.37 23.64
CA PHE A 23 7.46 -45.55 24.18
C PHE A 23 7.70 -45.72 25.69
N SER A 24 7.48 -44.68 26.47
CA SER A 24 7.25 -44.83 27.91
C SER A 24 6.15 -43.86 28.34
N ALA A 25 4.95 -44.00 27.73
CA ALA A 25 3.77 -43.70 28.53
C ALA A 25 3.64 -44.78 29.60
N PRO A 26 3.37 -44.48 30.86
CA PRO A 26 3.11 -45.51 31.82
C PRO A 26 1.88 -46.28 31.37
N LEU A 27 2.09 -47.53 30.92
CA LEU A 27 1.05 -48.51 30.99
C LEU A 27 0.78 -48.71 32.51
N LEU A 28 -0.12 -47.90 33.05
CA LEU A 28 -0.59 -48.13 34.40
C LEU A 28 -1.24 -49.49 34.37
N LEU A 29 -0.56 -50.46 35.04
CA LEU A 29 -1.15 -51.74 35.40
C LEU A 29 -2.56 -51.45 35.97
N MET A 30 -3.62 -51.80 35.20
CA MET A 30 -4.90 -52.04 35.79
C MET A 30 -4.68 -53.19 36.77
N GLY A 31 -4.73 -52.88 38.06
CA GLY A 31 -4.82 -53.91 39.08
C GLY A 31 -5.98 -54.81 38.74
N SER A 32 -5.82 -56.11 39.01
CA SER A 32 -6.81 -57.15 38.78
C SER A 32 -8.13 -56.83 39.50
N ALA A 33 -8.95 -55.97 38.87
CA ALA A 33 -10.37 -55.91 39.14
C ALA A 33 -11.01 -57.04 38.33
N ASP A 34 -11.82 -57.90 38.95
CA ASP A 34 -12.52 -59.01 38.35
C ASP A 34 -13.09 -58.64 36.99
N MET A 35 -12.59 -59.29 35.94
CA MET A 35 -13.19 -59.15 34.60
C MET A 35 -14.56 -59.81 34.62
N ALA A 36 -15.57 -58.97 34.73
CA ALA A 36 -16.93 -59.43 34.57
C ALA A 36 -17.14 -59.96 33.14
N ARG A 37 -17.82 -61.12 33.02
CA ARG A 37 -18.20 -61.86 31.83
C ARG A 37 -18.46 -60.98 30.58
N ALA A 38 -18.24 -61.55 29.39
CA ALA A 38 -18.43 -61.00 28.06
C ALA A 38 -19.89 -60.53 27.77
N ALA A 39 -20.36 -59.52 28.48
CA ALA A 39 -21.63 -58.85 28.23
C ALA A 39 -21.36 -57.46 27.67
N ASP A 40 -22.10 -57.11 26.61
CA ASP A 40 -22.12 -55.73 26.09
C ASP A 40 -22.63 -54.76 27.16
N VAL A 41 -22.02 -53.59 27.22
CA VAL A 41 -22.44 -52.52 28.13
C VAL A 41 -23.00 -51.36 27.32
N ILE A 42 -24.15 -50.82 27.77
CA ILE A 42 -24.87 -49.77 27.09
C ILE A 42 -25.00 -48.56 28.02
N PHE A 43 -24.52 -47.41 27.53
CA PHE A 43 -24.72 -46.10 28.14
C PHE A 43 -25.77 -45.33 27.31
N ASP A 44 -27.01 -45.40 27.73
CA ASP A 44 -28.12 -44.66 27.15
C ASP A 44 -28.51 -43.52 28.12
N GLY A 45 -28.74 -42.30 27.64
CA GLY A 45 -28.97 -41.13 28.48
C GLY A 45 -27.65 -40.55 29.07
N GLU A 46 -27.78 -39.82 30.18
CA GLU A 46 -26.68 -39.14 30.86
C GLU A 46 -25.91 -40.10 31.76
N SER A 47 -24.60 -40.22 31.61
CA SER A 47 -23.73 -41.10 32.39
C SER A 47 -22.41 -40.43 32.70
N LYS A 48 -21.88 -40.61 33.93
CA LYS A 48 -20.59 -40.09 34.34
C LYS A 48 -19.72 -41.19 34.95
N VAL A 49 -18.46 -41.31 34.50
CA VAL A 49 -17.50 -42.26 34.99
C VAL A 49 -16.28 -41.52 35.58
N THR A 50 -16.01 -41.76 36.87
CA THR A 50 -14.89 -41.14 37.60
C THR A 50 -13.87 -42.18 38.11
N GLU A 51 -14.19 -43.49 38.01
CA GLU A 51 -13.40 -44.61 38.40
C GLU A 51 -13.12 -45.55 37.20
N PRO A 52 -12.07 -46.40 37.25
CA PRO A 52 -11.80 -47.36 36.17
C PRO A 52 -12.91 -48.42 36.01
N LEU A 53 -13.40 -48.57 34.78
CA LEU A 53 -14.35 -49.58 34.35
C LEU A 53 -13.78 -50.35 33.15
N ALA A 54 -13.59 -51.63 33.26
CA ALA A 54 -13.10 -52.50 32.17
C ALA A 54 -14.12 -53.62 31.87
N TYR A 55 -14.43 -53.78 30.59
CA TYR A 55 -15.39 -54.75 30.09
C TYR A 55 -14.76 -55.64 29.04
N SER A 56 -15.06 -56.94 29.08
CA SER A 56 -14.57 -57.89 28.06
C SER A 56 -15.47 -57.95 26.82
N GLY A 57 -16.67 -57.31 26.86
CA GLY A 57 -17.61 -57.17 25.76
C GLY A 57 -17.52 -55.80 25.06
N ASN A 58 -18.48 -55.52 24.18
CA ASN A 58 -18.57 -54.21 23.50
C ASN A 58 -19.18 -53.18 24.43
N VAL A 59 -18.72 -51.94 24.25
CA VAL A 59 -19.32 -50.73 24.87
C VAL A 59 -20.11 -49.98 23.82
N TYR A 60 -21.35 -49.66 24.13
CA TYR A 60 -22.23 -48.86 23.30
C TYR A 60 -22.65 -47.60 24.05
N VAL A 61 -22.55 -46.46 23.38
CA VAL A 61 -23.05 -45.17 23.87
C VAL A 61 -24.14 -44.71 22.93
N GLY A 62 -25.37 -44.69 23.40
CA GLY A 62 -26.53 -44.34 22.60
C GLY A 62 -27.00 -45.46 21.66
N ARG A 63 -27.28 -46.66 22.16
CA ARG A 63 -27.74 -47.79 21.37
C ARG A 63 -29.26 -47.81 21.19
N ASN A 64 -30.02 -47.50 22.25
CA ASN A 64 -31.46 -47.55 22.26
C ASN A 64 -32.15 -46.15 22.33
N GLN A 65 -31.38 -45.19 22.79
CA GLN A 65 -31.70 -43.75 22.81
C GLN A 65 -30.41 -42.94 22.81
N SER A 66 -30.48 -41.62 22.69
CA SER A 66 -29.29 -40.77 22.75
C SER A 66 -28.48 -41.01 24.03
N GLY A 67 -27.14 -41.15 23.91
CA GLY A 67 -26.24 -41.40 25.02
C GLY A 67 -25.28 -40.20 25.21
N ASN A 68 -25.11 -39.75 26.45
CA ASN A 68 -24.13 -38.77 26.82
C ASN A 68 -23.22 -39.33 27.92
N LEU A 69 -21.98 -39.73 27.59
CA LEU A 69 -21.06 -40.32 28.53
C LEU A 69 -19.90 -39.34 28.80
N LEU A 70 -19.79 -38.91 30.04
CA LEU A 70 -18.65 -38.16 30.55
C LEU A 70 -17.67 -39.06 31.31
N ILE A 71 -16.48 -39.23 30.84
CA ILE A 71 -15.34 -39.85 31.51
C ILE A 71 -14.48 -38.70 32.10
N ASP A 72 -14.61 -38.46 33.43
CA ASP A 72 -14.00 -37.35 34.15
C ASP A 72 -12.91 -37.91 35.07
N ASN A 73 -11.65 -37.89 34.62
CA ASN A 73 -10.54 -38.59 35.25
C ASN A 73 -10.75 -40.11 35.53
N GLY A 74 -11.81 -40.71 35.01
CA GLY A 74 -12.08 -42.12 35.05
C GLY A 74 -11.57 -42.87 33.83
N GLN A 75 -11.78 -44.18 33.79
CA GLN A 75 -11.35 -44.99 32.64
C GLN A 75 -12.51 -45.88 32.16
N VAL A 76 -12.66 -46.02 30.85
CA VAL A 76 -13.58 -46.95 30.22
C VAL A 76 -12.85 -47.79 29.20
N GLY A 77 -12.87 -49.11 29.39
CA GLY A 77 -12.25 -50.08 28.47
C GLY A 77 -13.30 -51.11 27.98
N GLY A 78 -13.21 -51.49 26.70
CA GLY A 78 -14.08 -52.53 26.09
C GLY A 78 -13.45 -53.11 24.83
N TYR A 79 -14.01 -54.24 24.33
CA TYR A 79 -13.46 -54.84 23.12
C TYR A 79 -13.65 -53.97 21.88
N ASN A 80 -14.87 -53.53 21.63
CA ASN A 80 -15.17 -52.46 20.70
C ASN A 80 -15.99 -51.38 21.41
N ILE A 81 -15.79 -50.10 20.98
CA ILE A 81 -16.54 -48.97 21.48
C ILE A 81 -17.33 -48.41 20.33
N ASN A 82 -18.66 -48.32 20.51
CA ASN A 82 -19.57 -47.89 19.48
C ASN A 82 -20.37 -46.66 20.01
N ILE A 83 -20.26 -45.52 19.32
CA ILE A 83 -20.87 -44.26 19.70
C ILE A 83 -21.90 -43.87 18.64
N GLY A 84 -23.20 -43.82 19.00
CA GLY A 84 -24.28 -43.47 18.09
C GLY A 84 -24.38 -44.42 16.90
N THR A 85 -24.20 -45.72 17.14
CA THR A 85 -24.29 -46.77 16.09
C THR A 85 -25.68 -47.30 15.94
N ARG A 86 -26.05 -47.75 14.73
CA ARG A 86 -27.37 -48.23 14.38
C ARG A 86 -27.77 -49.47 15.18
N SER A 87 -28.97 -49.43 15.81
CA SER A 87 -29.65 -50.58 16.35
C SER A 87 -31.12 -50.52 15.87
N ASP A 88 -31.65 -51.66 15.42
CA ASP A 88 -33.06 -51.83 15.02
C ASP A 88 -33.62 -50.80 14.01
N GLY A 89 -32.72 -50.31 13.11
CA GLY A 89 -33.12 -49.36 12.08
C GLY A 89 -33.13 -47.89 12.52
N LYS A 90 -32.90 -47.59 13.79
CA LYS A 90 -32.76 -46.22 14.32
C LYS A 90 -31.34 -45.89 14.70
N ILE A 91 -30.98 -44.63 14.60
CA ILE A 91 -29.67 -44.09 14.97
C ILE A 91 -29.94 -42.91 15.90
N TYR A 92 -29.15 -42.81 16.96
CA TYR A 92 -29.29 -41.78 17.98
C TYR A 92 -28.00 -40.98 18.07
N GLU A 93 -28.13 -39.67 17.99
CA GLU A 93 -27.01 -38.77 18.23
C GLU A 93 -26.44 -38.93 19.64
N SER A 94 -25.14 -39.14 19.77
CA SER A 94 -24.51 -39.49 21.01
C SER A 94 -23.22 -38.72 21.23
N LEU A 95 -22.91 -38.42 22.50
CA LEU A 95 -21.70 -37.70 22.88
C LEU A 95 -20.88 -38.51 23.89
N VAL A 96 -19.59 -38.62 23.63
CA VAL A 96 -18.59 -39.08 24.61
C VAL A 96 -17.59 -37.97 24.85
N THR A 97 -17.39 -37.64 26.12
CA THR A 97 -16.38 -36.67 26.53
C THR A 97 -15.36 -37.36 27.45
N VAL A 98 -14.09 -37.33 27.07
CA VAL A 98 -12.93 -37.84 27.83
C VAL A 98 -12.13 -36.65 28.33
N ARG A 99 -12.28 -36.34 29.62
CA ARG A 99 -11.73 -35.12 30.20
C ARG A 99 -10.87 -35.35 31.42
N GLY A 100 -9.72 -34.71 31.44
CA GLY A 100 -8.76 -34.78 32.56
C GLY A 100 -7.58 -35.71 32.30
N PRO A 101 -6.43 -35.47 32.97
CA PRO A 101 -5.16 -36.17 32.67
C PRO A 101 -5.17 -37.68 32.98
N ASN A 102 -6.15 -38.19 33.75
CA ASN A 102 -6.30 -39.59 34.04
C ASN A 102 -7.50 -40.22 33.30
N ALA A 103 -8.24 -39.45 32.50
CA ALA A 103 -9.38 -39.91 31.73
C ALA A 103 -8.91 -40.77 30.55
N VAL A 104 -9.39 -41.99 30.44
CA VAL A 104 -9.01 -42.93 29.37
C VAL A 104 -10.27 -43.61 28.78
N LEU A 105 -10.36 -43.59 27.45
CA LEU A 105 -11.27 -44.40 26.67
C LEU A 105 -10.45 -45.36 25.79
N SER A 106 -10.53 -46.68 25.99
CA SER A 106 -9.67 -47.60 25.24
C SER A 106 -10.40 -48.83 24.73
N ALA A 107 -10.18 -49.18 23.45
CA ALA A 107 -10.65 -50.43 22.86
C ALA A 107 -9.56 -51.51 22.98
N ILE A 108 -9.66 -52.34 23.98
CA ILE A 108 -8.66 -53.37 24.39
C ILE A 108 -9.27 -54.76 24.46
N ASN A 109 -8.41 -55.77 24.32
CA ASN A 109 -8.83 -57.16 24.57
C ASN A 109 -8.52 -57.58 26.03
N ASP A 110 -8.87 -58.80 26.37
CA ASP A 110 -8.67 -59.44 27.69
C ASP A 110 -7.19 -59.47 28.17
N GLN A 111 -6.24 -59.19 27.32
CA GLN A 111 -4.79 -59.15 27.61
C GLN A 111 -4.24 -57.71 27.64
N ASN A 112 -5.09 -56.68 27.73
CA ASN A 112 -4.75 -55.27 27.67
C ASN A 112 -4.00 -54.85 26.38
N VAL A 113 -4.24 -55.59 25.26
CA VAL A 113 -3.64 -55.25 23.96
C VAL A 113 -4.67 -54.52 23.13
N LEU A 114 -4.33 -53.38 22.52
CA LEU A 114 -5.16 -52.64 21.56
C LEU A 114 -5.48 -53.54 20.37
N ARG A 115 -6.70 -54.10 20.30
CA ARG A 115 -7.18 -54.94 19.19
C ARG A 115 -8.56 -54.57 18.69
N GLY A 116 -9.29 -53.79 19.46
CA GLY A 116 -10.67 -53.40 19.14
C GLY A 116 -10.77 -52.13 18.32
N SER A 117 -11.96 -51.84 17.88
CA SER A 117 -12.31 -50.60 17.13
C SER A 117 -13.11 -49.64 17.99
N LEU A 118 -12.94 -48.36 17.68
CA LEU A 118 -13.76 -47.25 18.15
C LEU A 118 -14.52 -46.70 16.97
N ASN A 119 -15.83 -46.86 16.98
CA ASN A 119 -16.69 -46.55 15.84
C ASN A 119 -17.67 -45.42 16.20
N LEU A 120 -17.67 -44.34 15.41
CA LEU A 120 -18.65 -43.24 15.51
C LEU A 120 -19.66 -43.39 14.34
N GLY A 121 -20.93 -43.61 14.64
CA GLY A 121 -22.03 -43.76 13.65
C GLY A 121 -22.74 -42.41 13.41
N GLN A 122 -23.40 -41.89 14.44
CA GLN A 122 -23.90 -40.52 14.54
C GLN A 122 -23.52 -39.99 15.91
N GLY A 123 -22.35 -39.41 16.05
CA GLY A 123 -21.92 -39.00 17.36
C GLY A 123 -20.64 -38.23 17.39
N THR A 124 -20.37 -37.64 18.53
CA THR A 124 -19.20 -36.86 18.81
C THR A 124 -18.35 -37.54 19.89
N LEU A 125 -17.06 -37.71 19.62
CA LEU A 125 -16.05 -37.98 20.63
C LEU A 125 -15.23 -36.75 20.88
N ARG A 126 -15.24 -36.25 22.12
CA ARG A 126 -14.40 -35.15 22.58
C ARG A 126 -13.31 -35.69 23.51
N VAL A 127 -12.06 -35.30 23.25
CA VAL A 127 -10.93 -35.61 24.12
C VAL A 127 -10.30 -34.28 24.51
N GLU A 128 -10.44 -33.93 25.79
CA GLU A 128 -10.07 -32.61 26.27
C GLU A 128 -9.37 -32.66 27.64
N ASP A 129 -8.68 -31.52 27.99
CA ASP A 129 -8.02 -31.35 29.29
C ASP A 129 -7.05 -32.49 29.70
N GLY A 130 -6.33 -33.06 28.74
CA GLY A 130 -5.37 -34.11 28.98
C GLY A 130 -5.90 -35.54 28.85
N GLY A 131 -7.14 -35.72 28.42
CA GLY A 131 -7.76 -37.07 28.22
C GLY A 131 -7.07 -37.88 27.11
N LEU A 132 -7.24 -39.19 27.17
CA LEU A 132 -6.71 -40.16 26.21
C LEU A 132 -7.82 -41.03 25.61
N ALA A 133 -7.86 -41.09 24.28
CA ALA A 133 -8.65 -42.13 23.59
C ALA A 133 -7.71 -43.02 22.77
N SER A 134 -7.93 -44.36 22.83
CA SER A 134 -7.06 -45.31 22.13
C SER A 134 -7.80 -46.51 21.59
N ALA A 135 -7.46 -46.92 20.34
CA ALA A 135 -7.99 -48.14 19.73
C ALA A 135 -7.02 -48.62 18.65
N LYS A 136 -7.14 -49.92 18.23
CA LYS A 136 -6.41 -50.35 17.04
C LYS A 136 -6.89 -49.65 15.78
N GLU A 137 -8.21 -49.48 15.67
CA GLU A 137 -8.83 -48.75 14.57
C GLU A 137 -9.84 -47.74 15.10
N ILE A 138 -9.81 -46.54 14.63
CA ILE A 138 -10.82 -45.49 14.91
C ILE A 138 -11.50 -45.15 13.61
N ILE A 139 -12.84 -45.25 13.56
CA ILE A 139 -13.63 -44.89 12.38
C ILE A 139 -14.66 -43.85 12.77
N VAL A 140 -14.53 -42.66 12.16
CA VAL A 140 -15.42 -41.52 12.30
C VAL A 140 -16.38 -41.51 11.11
N GLY A 141 -17.68 -41.76 11.34
CA GLY A 141 -18.65 -41.81 10.27
C GLY A 141 -18.79 -43.19 9.65
N THR A 142 -19.17 -44.18 10.46
CA THR A 142 -19.42 -45.56 9.99
C THR A 142 -20.77 -45.74 9.30
N THR A 143 -21.71 -44.80 9.48
CA THR A 143 -23.08 -44.91 8.99
C THR A 143 -23.40 -43.79 8.03
N GLY A 144 -23.87 -44.15 6.84
CA GLY A 144 -24.21 -43.21 5.78
C GLY A 144 -25.34 -42.26 6.15
N GLY A 145 -25.19 -40.98 5.72
CA GLY A 145 -26.17 -39.91 5.89
C GLY A 145 -26.17 -39.20 7.25
N TYR A 146 -25.24 -39.50 8.14
CA TYR A 146 -25.16 -38.94 9.48
C TYR A 146 -23.77 -38.35 9.77
N ASP A 147 -23.76 -37.27 10.51
CA ASP A 147 -22.55 -36.51 10.84
C ASP A 147 -21.87 -37.11 12.09
N SER A 148 -20.53 -37.25 12.04
CA SER A 148 -19.74 -37.73 13.15
C SER A 148 -18.48 -36.89 13.34
N HIS A 149 -18.11 -36.66 14.61
CA HIS A 149 -17.05 -35.71 14.93
C HIS A 149 -16.05 -36.29 15.94
N LEU A 150 -14.79 -36.19 15.65
CA LEU A 150 -13.69 -36.44 16.58
C LEU A 150 -12.99 -35.11 16.88
N ASN A 151 -13.11 -34.64 18.11
CA ASN A 151 -12.53 -33.37 18.55
C ASN A 151 -11.47 -33.65 19.62
N VAL A 152 -10.24 -33.19 19.40
CA VAL A 152 -9.09 -33.31 20.31
C VAL A 152 -8.58 -31.94 20.67
N LYS A 153 -8.85 -31.51 21.91
CA LYS A 153 -8.61 -30.14 22.33
C LYS A 153 -7.74 -30.05 23.59
N GLY A 154 -6.82 -29.13 23.59
CA GLY A 154 -6.06 -28.75 24.77
C GLY A 154 -4.78 -29.58 24.96
N ALA A 155 -3.82 -28.93 25.65
CA ALA A 155 -2.52 -29.52 25.91
C ALA A 155 -2.66 -30.83 26.73
N GLY A 156 -1.94 -31.90 26.29
CA GLY A 156 -2.01 -33.21 26.91
C GLY A 156 -3.09 -34.12 26.38
N SER A 157 -4.14 -33.62 25.71
CA SER A 157 -5.21 -34.42 25.11
C SER A 157 -4.65 -35.23 23.93
N ARG A 158 -4.95 -36.53 23.90
CA ARG A 158 -4.34 -37.44 22.93
C ARG A 158 -5.33 -38.46 22.40
N VAL A 159 -5.18 -38.75 21.10
CA VAL A 159 -5.82 -39.88 20.46
C VAL A 159 -4.75 -40.75 19.80
N THR A 160 -4.79 -42.05 20.04
CA THR A 160 -3.81 -43.00 19.46
C THR A 160 -4.52 -44.18 18.78
N SER A 161 -4.10 -44.47 17.55
CA SER A 161 -4.62 -45.62 16.80
C SER A 161 -3.57 -46.19 15.85
N ASP A 162 -3.74 -47.47 15.42
CA ASP A 162 -2.97 -47.95 14.27
C ASP A 162 -3.55 -47.40 12.97
N ARG A 163 -4.87 -47.37 12.88
CA ARG A 163 -5.57 -46.84 11.71
C ARG A 163 -6.62 -45.83 12.13
N LEU A 164 -6.74 -44.73 11.34
CA LEU A 164 -7.78 -43.71 11.51
C LEU A 164 -8.52 -43.50 10.19
N GLY A 165 -9.84 -43.73 10.20
CA GLY A 165 -10.71 -43.50 9.07
C GLY A 165 -11.70 -42.38 9.35
N ILE A 166 -11.91 -41.48 8.42
CA ILE A 166 -12.85 -40.37 8.50
C ILE A 166 -13.76 -40.38 7.28
N GLY A 167 -15.08 -40.50 7.49
CA GLY A 167 -16.09 -40.42 6.45
C GLY A 167 -16.43 -41.67 5.69
N PHE A 168 -16.19 -42.85 6.25
CA PHE A 168 -16.41 -44.14 5.56
C PHE A 168 -17.87 -44.49 5.25
N GLY A 169 -18.86 -43.83 5.92
CA GLY A 169 -20.26 -44.00 5.61
C GLY A 169 -20.69 -43.15 4.40
N GLN A 170 -21.48 -43.75 3.50
CA GLN A 170 -21.98 -43.02 2.32
C GLN A 170 -22.77 -41.76 2.73
N GLY A 171 -22.34 -40.56 2.29
CA GLY A 171 -23.01 -39.31 2.53
C GLY A 171 -22.86 -38.74 3.95
N ALA A 172 -21.85 -39.18 4.73
CA ALA A 172 -21.56 -38.66 6.06
C ALA A 172 -20.62 -37.43 6.01
N ARG A 173 -21.00 -36.39 6.72
CA ARG A 173 -20.11 -35.21 6.98
C ARG A 173 -19.29 -35.47 8.23
N SER A 174 -18.21 -36.18 8.09
CA SER A 174 -17.40 -36.54 9.24
C SER A 174 -16.20 -35.60 9.37
N THR A 175 -15.87 -35.23 10.60
CA THR A 175 -14.76 -34.31 10.86
C THR A 175 -13.81 -34.82 11.92
N LEU A 176 -12.53 -34.52 11.71
CA LEU A 176 -11.50 -34.53 12.74
C LEU A 176 -11.09 -33.08 13.01
N LEU A 177 -11.17 -32.65 14.27
CA LEU A 177 -10.67 -31.36 14.70
C LEU A 177 -9.61 -31.54 15.78
N ILE A 178 -8.40 -31.01 15.56
CA ILE A 178 -7.29 -31.00 16.52
C ILE A 178 -6.95 -29.54 16.79
N GLU A 179 -7.15 -29.12 18.03
CA GLU A 179 -6.95 -27.72 18.41
C GLU A 179 -6.31 -27.53 19.78
N ASP A 180 -5.77 -26.33 20.01
CA ASP A 180 -5.23 -25.87 21.30
C ASP A 180 -4.18 -26.81 21.93
N GLY A 181 -3.36 -27.47 21.11
CA GLY A 181 -2.30 -28.37 21.58
C GLY A 181 -2.72 -29.84 21.71
N GLY A 182 -3.88 -30.22 21.19
CA GLY A 182 -4.27 -31.64 21.07
C GLY A 182 -3.37 -32.42 20.12
N VAL A 183 -3.21 -33.72 20.36
CA VAL A 183 -2.34 -34.60 19.55
C VAL A 183 -3.06 -35.86 19.13
N VAL A 184 -3.06 -36.14 17.82
CA VAL A 184 -3.49 -37.41 17.25
C VAL A 184 -2.29 -38.16 16.69
N THR A 185 -2.12 -39.44 17.06
CA THR A 185 -1.06 -40.31 16.55
C THR A 185 -1.66 -41.56 15.90
N THR A 186 -1.34 -41.77 14.63
CA THR A 186 -1.74 -42.94 13.85
C THR A 186 -0.49 -43.71 13.45
N THR A 187 -0.31 -44.91 13.99
CA THR A 187 0.96 -45.66 13.81
C THR A 187 1.08 -46.37 12.46
N ALA A 188 -0.01 -46.57 11.76
CA ALA A 188 0.00 -47.07 10.38
C ALA A 188 -0.59 -46.03 9.45
N ALA A 189 -1.81 -46.16 8.95
CA ALA A 189 -2.37 -45.33 7.91
C ALA A 189 -3.60 -44.55 8.37
N ALA A 190 -3.74 -43.31 7.88
CA ALA A 190 -4.96 -42.54 8.00
C ALA A 190 -5.63 -42.37 6.62
N ARG A 191 -6.98 -42.42 6.64
CA ARG A 191 -7.78 -42.25 5.43
C ARG A 191 -8.95 -41.32 5.64
N ILE A 192 -9.11 -40.36 4.75
CA ILE A 192 -10.28 -39.48 4.66
C ILE A 192 -11.01 -39.83 3.37
N ASP A 193 -12.25 -40.33 3.49
CA ASP A 193 -12.98 -40.77 2.30
C ASP A 193 -14.49 -40.75 2.55
N SER A 194 -15.27 -40.24 1.65
CA SER A 194 -16.73 -40.11 1.80
C SER A 194 -17.54 -41.26 1.24
N GLY A 195 -16.93 -42.45 0.95
CA GLY A 195 -17.69 -43.53 0.34
C GLY A 195 -18.41 -43.12 -0.96
N PHE A 196 -18.72 -44.10 -1.81
CA PHE A 196 -19.18 -43.81 -3.17
C PHE A 196 -20.63 -43.34 -3.29
N LYS A 197 -20.90 -42.09 -3.77
CA LYS A 197 -22.06 -41.73 -4.63
C LYS A 197 -21.67 -40.53 -5.49
N PRO A 198 -21.66 -40.61 -6.82
CA PRO A 198 -21.25 -39.53 -7.72
C PRO A 198 -22.21 -38.34 -7.82
N ASP A 199 -23.49 -38.53 -7.47
CA ASP A 199 -24.57 -37.59 -7.81
C ASP A 199 -24.86 -36.53 -6.73
N GLU A 200 -24.26 -36.62 -5.55
CA GLU A 200 -24.38 -35.63 -4.45
C GLU A 200 -23.04 -35.08 -3.97
N ALA A 201 -22.02 -35.12 -4.83
CA ALA A 201 -20.59 -34.96 -4.47
C ALA A 201 -20.20 -33.58 -3.87
N ASP A 202 -20.94 -32.51 -4.15
CA ASP A 202 -20.52 -31.14 -3.82
C ASP A 202 -20.84 -30.67 -2.39
N LYS A 203 -21.54 -31.47 -1.61
CA LYS A 203 -22.03 -30.99 -0.31
C LYS A 203 -21.48 -31.71 0.93
N LEU A 204 -20.71 -32.80 0.75
CA LEU A 204 -20.43 -33.75 1.85
C LEU A 204 -18.95 -34.21 1.89
N ASN A 205 -17.98 -33.31 1.77
CA ASN A 205 -16.58 -33.69 1.93
C ASN A 205 -16.23 -33.90 3.43
N PRO A 206 -15.70 -35.08 3.82
CA PRO A 206 -15.14 -35.26 5.15
C PRO A 206 -13.88 -34.39 5.27
N LYS A 207 -13.63 -33.91 6.49
CA LYS A 207 -12.61 -32.90 6.71
C LYS A 207 -11.77 -33.18 7.94
N ALA A 208 -10.46 -33.03 7.84
CA ALA A 208 -9.57 -32.96 8.99
C ALA A 208 -9.01 -31.54 9.12
N THR A 209 -9.09 -31.00 10.33
CA THR A 209 -8.53 -29.66 10.65
C THR A 209 -7.57 -29.78 11.80
N VAL A 210 -6.34 -29.32 11.60
CA VAL A 210 -5.30 -29.18 12.64
C VAL A 210 -4.99 -27.71 12.80
N THR A 211 -5.40 -27.12 13.92
CA THR A 211 -5.30 -25.67 14.12
C THR A 211 -4.74 -25.32 15.49
N GLY A 212 -3.99 -24.25 15.55
CA GLY A 212 -3.43 -23.73 16.77
C GLY A 212 -2.05 -24.30 17.11
N LYS A 213 -1.26 -23.49 17.82
CA LYS A 213 0.11 -23.85 18.21
C LYS A 213 0.13 -25.12 19.04
N ASN A 214 1.10 -26.01 18.75
CA ASN A 214 1.31 -27.32 19.35
C ASN A 214 0.25 -28.39 19.03
N SER A 215 -0.76 -28.08 18.22
CA SER A 215 -1.70 -29.10 17.71
C SER A 215 -1.02 -29.95 16.66
N GLN A 216 -1.13 -31.30 16.79
CA GLN A 216 -0.37 -32.22 15.92
C GLN A 216 -1.19 -33.42 15.46
N TRP A 217 -1.01 -33.78 14.20
CA TRP A 217 -1.44 -35.05 13.65
C TRP A 217 -0.24 -35.81 13.10
N ASN A 218 0.14 -36.89 13.76
CA ASN A 218 1.32 -37.69 13.40
C ASN A 218 0.86 -39.05 12.81
N ILE A 219 1.19 -39.30 11.55
CA ILE A 219 0.83 -40.51 10.79
C ILE A 219 2.13 -41.18 10.34
N SER A 220 2.42 -42.36 10.90
CA SER A 220 3.74 -42.97 10.66
C SER A 220 3.91 -43.55 9.25
N GLN A 221 2.82 -43.91 8.56
CA GLN A 221 2.87 -44.45 7.20
C GLN A 221 2.22 -43.49 6.22
N MET A 222 1.03 -43.81 5.75
CA MET A 222 0.40 -43.09 4.64
C MET A 222 -0.89 -42.35 5.06
N LEU A 223 -1.04 -41.14 4.59
CA LEU A 223 -2.30 -40.41 4.57
C LEU A 223 -2.91 -40.52 3.17
N THR A 224 -4.13 -41.08 3.05
CA THR A 224 -4.92 -41.01 1.82
C THR A 224 -6.11 -40.09 2.04
N ALA A 225 -6.16 -38.94 1.38
CA ALA A 225 -7.21 -37.94 1.55
C ALA A 225 -8.01 -37.76 0.23
N ASN A 226 -9.29 -38.18 0.28
CA ASN A 226 -10.31 -37.84 -0.73
C ASN A 226 -11.34 -36.86 -0.15
N GLY A 227 -10.95 -36.10 0.82
CA GLY A 227 -11.60 -34.99 1.48
C GLY A 227 -10.56 -33.98 1.90
N ASP A 228 -10.99 -32.92 2.55
CA ASP A 228 -10.11 -31.77 2.82
C ASP A 228 -9.26 -31.98 4.07
N VAL A 229 -8.03 -31.46 4.01
CA VAL A 229 -7.11 -31.36 5.14
C VAL A 229 -6.68 -29.92 5.30
N ASP A 230 -7.09 -29.29 6.39
CA ASP A 230 -6.68 -27.91 6.72
C ASP A 230 -5.63 -27.95 7.86
N VAL A 231 -4.50 -27.27 7.64
CA VAL A 231 -3.43 -27.07 8.62
C VAL A 231 -3.27 -25.56 8.85
N LEU A 232 -3.74 -25.10 10.03
CA LEU A 232 -3.97 -23.67 10.26
C LEU A 232 -3.30 -23.18 11.54
N ASN A 233 -2.96 -21.86 11.57
CA ASN A 233 -2.60 -21.17 12.81
C ASN A 233 -1.53 -21.86 13.68
N GLY A 234 -0.51 -22.43 13.04
CA GLY A 234 0.59 -23.12 13.73
C GLY A 234 0.33 -24.61 14.00
N GLY A 235 -0.72 -25.19 13.43
CA GLY A 235 -0.95 -26.64 13.45
C GLY A 235 0.12 -27.42 12.65
N VAL A 236 0.38 -28.67 13.03
CA VAL A 236 1.42 -29.51 12.41
C VAL A 236 0.85 -30.87 12.02
N VAL A 237 1.09 -31.26 10.76
CA VAL A 237 0.80 -32.61 10.26
C VAL A 237 2.10 -33.25 9.79
N ASN A 238 2.41 -34.44 10.32
CA ASN A 238 3.57 -35.24 9.91
C ASN A 238 3.11 -36.59 9.36
N VAL A 239 3.58 -36.95 8.17
CA VAL A 239 3.20 -38.20 7.51
C VAL A 239 4.41 -39.00 6.99
N GLY A 240 4.26 -40.29 6.82
CA GLY A 240 5.25 -41.11 6.12
C GLY A 240 5.24 -40.84 4.61
N SER A 241 4.04 -40.79 4.01
CA SER A 241 3.75 -40.37 2.63
C SER A 241 2.32 -39.86 2.55
N ALA A 242 1.90 -39.21 1.45
CA ALA A 242 0.52 -38.78 1.30
C ALA A 242 0.01 -38.91 -0.13
N GLU A 243 -1.29 -39.20 -0.24
CA GLU A 243 -2.07 -39.17 -1.49
C GLU A 243 -3.27 -38.25 -1.29
N ILE A 244 -3.33 -37.13 -2.00
CA ILE A 244 -4.42 -36.17 -2.04
C ILE A 244 -5.22 -36.42 -3.32
N ALA A 245 -6.51 -36.74 -3.20
CA ALA A 245 -7.32 -37.30 -4.28
C ALA A 245 -6.77 -38.62 -4.85
N GLY A 246 -6.41 -39.53 -3.95
CA GLY A 246 -5.66 -40.79 -4.26
C GLY A 246 -6.51 -42.04 -4.42
N VAL A 247 -7.84 -41.99 -4.62
CA VAL A 247 -8.70 -43.18 -4.79
C VAL A 247 -9.35 -43.23 -6.17
N SER A 248 -9.05 -44.30 -6.90
CA SER A 248 -9.59 -44.56 -8.24
C SER A 248 -11.13 -44.57 -8.28
N GLY A 249 -11.70 -43.92 -9.30
CA GLY A 249 -13.13 -43.91 -9.58
C GLY A 249 -13.93 -42.81 -8.88
N SER A 250 -13.30 -41.98 -8.06
CA SER A 250 -13.93 -40.77 -7.52
C SER A 250 -13.58 -39.57 -8.39
N ARG A 251 -14.55 -38.97 -9.04
CA ARG A 251 -14.38 -37.64 -9.67
C ARG A 251 -14.40 -36.53 -8.61
N LYS A 252 -13.81 -36.77 -7.43
CA LYS A 252 -13.84 -35.86 -6.30
C LYS A 252 -12.65 -34.96 -6.30
N THR A 253 -12.88 -33.77 -5.77
CA THR A 253 -11.82 -32.84 -5.43
C THR A 253 -11.41 -33.04 -3.98
N ALA A 254 -10.11 -33.03 -3.73
CA ALA A 254 -9.55 -33.03 -2.37
C ALA A 254 -8.51 -31.91 -2.25
N GLU A 255 -8.53 -31.21 -1.14
CA GLU A 255 -7.61 -30.12 -0.88
C GLU A 255 -6.75 -30.40 0.36
N LEU A 256 -5.45 -30.16 0.23
CA LEU A 256 -4.55 -29.94 1.35
C LEU A 256 -4.28 -28.42 1.44
N TYR A 257 -4.84 -27.77 2.44
CA TYR A 257 -4.71 -26.34 2.67
C TYR A 257 -3.84 -26.04 3.89
N ILE A 258 -2.74 -25.33 3.69
CA ILE A 258 -1.75 -25.01 4.72
C ILE A 258 -1.67 -23.49 4.81
N ALA A 259 -2.13 -22.90 5.91
CA ALA A 259 -2.20 -21.45 6.03
C ALA A 259 -1.82 -20.93 7.42
N GLY A 260 -1.13 -19.80 7.43
CA GLY A 260 -0.71 -19.09 8.64
C GLY A 260 0.66 -19.48 9.14
N GLU A 261 1.33 -18.53 9.76
CA GLU A 261 2.67 -18.70 10.29
C GLU A 261 2.75 -19.87 11.29
N GLY A 262 3.79 -20.71 11.13
CA GLY A 262 4.01 -21.90 11.96
C GLY A 262 3.19 -23.13 11.53
N SER A 263 2.20 -23.00 10.64
CA SER A 263 1.45 -24.12 10.07
C SER A 263 2.37 -24.95 9.18
N ARG A 264 2.36 -26.27 9.37
CA ARG A 264 3.33 -27.13 8.67
C ARG A 264 2.74 -28.50 8.31
N PHE A 265 2.96 -28.90 7.06
CA PHE A 265 2.79 -30.27 6.61
C PHE A 265 4.15 -30.85 6.21
N THR A 266 4.53 -31.98 6.81
CA THR A 266 5.83 -32.64 6.56
C THR A 266 5.61 -34.10 6.18
N SER A 267 6.15 -34.49 5.06
CA SER A 267 6.18 -35.90 4.60
C SER A 267 7.61 -36.44 4.59
N ALA A 268 7.78 -37.66 5.06
CA ALA A 268 9.06 -38.39 4.99
C ALA A 268 9.29 -39.02 3.62
N GLY A 269 8.25 -39.23 2.84
CA GLY A 269 8.26 -39.77 1.48
C GLY A 269 7.56 -38.83 0.49
N SER A 270 7.35 -39.28 -0.74
CA SER A 270 6.67 -38.53 -1.79
C SER A 270 5.22 -38.21 -1.43
N VAL A 271 4.72 -37.10 -1.96
CA VAL A 271 3.33 -36.69 -1.86
C VAL A 271 2.74 -36.60 -3.27
N ASN A 272 1.67 -37.35 -3.51
CA ASN A 272 0.93 -37.35 -4.75
C ASN A 272 -0.31 -36.46 -4.60
N VAL A 273 -0.53 -35.56 -5.54
CA VAL A 273 -1.69 -34.65 -5.56
C VAL A 273 -2.39 -34.83 -6.92
N GLY A 274 -3.59 -35.42 -6.90
CA GLY A 274 -4.37 -35.66 -8.11
C GLY A 274 -4.03 -36.91 -8.90
N ASP A 275 -3.55 -37.98 -8.26
CA ASP A 275 -3.17 -39.24 -8.93
C ASP A 275 -4.40 -40.00 -9.49
N TYR A 276 -5.52 -40.03 -8.73
CA TYR A 276 -6.77 -40.72 -9.11
C TYR A 276 -8.01 -39.83 -9.07
N GLY A 277 -7.85 -38.54 -8.91
CA GLY A 277 -8.91 -37.54 -8.85
C GLY A 277 -8.36 -36.12 -9.07
N ASN A 278 -9.10 -35.09 -8.69
CA ASN A 278 -8.63 -33.71 -8.76
C ASN A 278 -8.08 -33.30 -7.39
N GLY A 279 -6.77 -33.11 -7.29
CA GLY A 279 -6.10 -32.75 -6.05
C GLY A 279 -5.57 -31.31 -6.08
N VAL A 280 -5.67 -30.60 -4.97
CA VAL A 280 -5.09 -29.27 -4.76
C VAL A 280 -4.24 -29.23 -3.53
N LEU A 281 -3.04 -28.69 -3.62
CA LEU A 281 -2.20 -28.28 -2.50
C LEU A 281 -2.12 -26.75 -2.53
N SER A 282 -2.69 -26.12 -1.50
CA SER A 282 -2.63 -24.66 -1.31
C SER A 282 -1.72 -24.32 -0.14
N VAL A 283 -0.69 -23.47 -0.35
CA VAL A 283 0.26 -23.04 0.70
C VAL A 283 0.26 -21.51 0.77
N VAL A 284 -0.22 -20.98 1.89
CA VAL A 284 -0.64 -19.59 2.00
C VAL A 284 -0.17 -18.96 3.32
N ASP A 285 0.01 -17.65 3.36
CA ASP A 285 0.23 -16.84 4.58
C ASP A 285 1.32 -17.39 5.51
N GLY A 286 2.48 -17.76 4.94
CA GLY A 286 3.59 -18.28 5.72
C GLY A 286 3.47 -19.75 6.14
N GLY A 287 2.43 -20.47 5.71
CA GLY A 287 2.34 -21.93 5.84
C GLY A 287 3.52 -22.62 5.15
N THR A 288 3.90 -23.79 5.61
CA THR A 288 5.07 -24.53 5.11
C THR A 288 4.73 -25.97 4.70
N PHE A 289 5.12 -26.35 3.49
CA PHE A 289 5.06 -27.72 2.99
C PHE A 289 6.46 -28.30 2.80
N SER A 290 6.68 -29.57 3.19
CA SER A 290 7.94 -30.28 2.98
C SER A 290 7.70 -31.75 2.66
N ALA A 291 8.30 -32.25 1.58
CA ALA A 291 8.50 -33.67 1.32
C ALA A 291 10.00 -34.07 1.47
N GLY A 292 10.82 -33.23 2.11
CA GLY A 292 12.26 -33.39 2.15
C GLY A 292 12.88 -33.47 0.77
N ALA A 293 13.79 -34.39 0.53
CA ALA A 293 14.40 -34.61 -0.79
C ALA A 293 13.56 -35.51 -1.73
N ASN A 294 12.28 -35.73 -1.39
CA ASN A 294 11.36 -36.53 -2.21
C ASN A 294 10.52 -35.64 -3.14
N GLU A 295 9.65 -36.26 -3.90
CA GLU A 295 8.85 -35.59 -4.89
C GLU A 295 7.46 -35.17 -4.34
N LEU A 296 7.05 -33.96 -4.69
CA LEU A 296 5.67 -33.51 -4.79
C LEU A 296 5.21 -33.77 -6.23
N ARG A 297 4.38 -34.77 -6.43
CA ARG A 297 3.89 -35.19 -7.74
C ARG A 297 2.52 -34.62 -8.00
N LEU A 298 2.36 -33.92 -9.12
CA LEU A 298 1.13 -33.27 -9.54
C LEU A 298 0.54 -33.99 -10.74
N GLY A 299 -0.73 -34.43 -10.64
CA GLY A 299 -1.44 -35.15 -11.70
C GLY A 299 -1.00 -36.59 -11.89
N ASP A 300 -1.58 -37.25 -12.92
CA ASP A 300 -1.39 -38.67 -13.23
C ASP A 300 -0.75 -38.87 -14.63
N THR A 301 0.12 -39.87 -14.75
CA THR A 301 0.80 -40.22 -16.01
C THR A 301 -0.08 -41.03 -16.98
N GLY A 302 -1.25 -41.52 -16.55
CA GLY A 302 -1.93 -42.62 -17.28
C GLY A 302 -3.19 -42.27 -18.04
N SER A 303 -4.02 -41.34 -17.63
CA SER A 303 -5.36 -41.18 -18.18
C SER A 303 -5.70 -39.78 -18.72
N GLY A 304 -4.89 -38.76 -18.41
CA GLY A 304 -5.14 -37.36 -18.80
C GLY A 304 -6.43 -36.76 -18.25
N SER A 305 -7.12 -37.41 -17.32
CA SER A 305 -8.38 -36.96 -16.74
C SER A 305 -8.25 -36.49 -15.28
N ASN A 306 -7.16 -36.87 -14.61
CA ASN A 306 -6.89 -36.49 -13.20
C ASN A 306 -5.92 -35.31 -13.15
N ARG A 307 -6.19 -34.37 -12.24
CA ARG A 307 -5.45 -33.12 -12.20
C ARG A 307 -4.83 -32.90 -10.83
N GLY A 308 -3.61 -32.40 -10.85
CA GLY A 308 -2.91 -31.97 -9.65
C GLY A 308 -2.51 -30.51 -9.72
N ALA A 309 -2.79 -29.74 -8.70
CA ALA A 309 -2.36 -28.35 -8.61
C ALA A 309 -1.60 -28.05 -7.33
N LEU A 310 -0.53 -27.30 -7.48
CA LEU A 310 0.15 -26.55 -6.40
C LEU A 310 -0.20 -25.08 -6.55
N ILE A 311 -0.68 -24.46 -5.48
CA ILE A 311 -1.06 -23.04 -5.47
C ILE A 311 -0.34 -22.36 -4.30
N ILE A 312 0.43 -21.33 -4.61
CA ILE A 312 1.16 -20.52 -3.65
C ILE A 312 0.47 -19.15 -3.51
N GLY A 313 0.04 -18.81 -2.29
CA GLY A 313 -0.47 -17.50 -1.93
C GLY A 313 -1.98 -17.32 -2.00
N SER A 314 -2.73 -18.36 -2.44
CA SER A 314 -4.18 -18.35 -2.33
C SER A 314 -4.74 -19.74 -2.12
N ARG A 315 -5.95 -19.82 -1.61
CA ARG A 315 -6.71 -21.06 -1.65
C ARG A 315 -7.23 -21.30 -3.07
N GLY A 316 -7.22 -22.56 -3.50
CA GLY A 316 -7.77 -22.94 -4.80
C GLY A 316 -8.76 -24.09 -4.72
N ASN A 317 -9.55 -24.22 -5.76
CA ASN A 317 -10.48 -25.33 -5.93
C ASN A 317 -10.48 -25.80 -7.37
N MET A 318 -10.63 -27.11 -7.57
CA MET A 318 -10.88 -27.69 -8.89
C MET A 318 -12.34 -28.11 -8.99
N ASP A 319 -13.03 -27.68 -10.05
CA ASP A 319 -14.41 -28.06 -10.30
C ASP A 319 -14.52 -29.56 -10.64
N THR A 320 -15.60 -30.19 -10.18
CA THR A 320 -15.95 -31.58 -10.46
C THR A 320 -16.55 -31.80 -11.87
N GLY A 321 -16.74 -30.74 -12.63
CA GLY A 321 -17.32 -30.78 -13.98
C GLY A 321 -16.54 -31.61 -14.95
N THR A 322 -17.21 -32.10 -16.02
CA THR A 322 -16.63 -32.92 -17.09
C THR A 322 -15.75 -32.14 -18.09
N GLY A 323 -15.58 -30.81 -17.88
CA GLY A 323 -14.72 -29.93 -18.67
C GLY A 323 -13.27 -29.91 -18.18
N LEU A 324 -12.32 -29.70 -19.08
CA LEU A 324 -10.91 -29.40 -18.78
C LEU A 324 -10.80 -27.95 -18.28
N THR A 325 -11.29 -27.68 -17.06
CA THR A 325 -11.23 -26.34 -16.48
C THR A 325 -10.01 -26.21 -15.57
N GLU A 326 -9.31 -25.08 -15.67
CA GLU A 326 -8.23 -24.72 -14.75
C GLU A 326 -8.76 -24.60 -13.30
N PRO A 327 -7.89 -24.73 -12.28
CA PRO A 327 -8.25 -24.43 -10.90
C PRO A 327 -8.83 -23.04 -10.74
N THR A 328 -9.89 -22.89 -9.96
CA THR A 328 -10.39 -21.59 -9.54
C THR A 328 -9.56 -21.10 -8.36
N LEU A 329 -9.04 -19.88 -8.46
CA LEU A 329 -8.20 -19.26 -7.43
C LEU A 329 -9.02 -18.33 -6.53
N GLY A 330 -8.73 -18.35 -5.24
CA GLY A 330 -9.16 -17.31 -4.31
C GLY A 330 -8.39 -15.99 -4.53
N ALA A 331 -8.71 -14.97 -3.75
CA ALA A 331 -7.96 -13.73 -3.75
C ALA A 331 -6.47 -13.99 -3.39
N ALA A 332 -5.56 -13.22 -3.98
CA ALA A 332 -4.14 -13.28 -3.65
C ALA A 332 -3.90 -12.90 -2.17
N GLY A 333 -3.15 -13.73 -1.45
CA GLY A 333 -2.75 -13.55 -0.06
C GLY A 333 -1.23 -13.58 0.09
N GLY A 334 -0.74 -13.73 1.31
CA GLY A 334 0.68 -13.92 1.56
C GLY A 334 1.19 -15.25 0.99
N ALA A 335 2.40 -15.27 0.43
CA ALA A 335 2.98 -16.52 -0.07
C ALA A 335 3.25 -17.50 1.07
N GLY A 336 3.02 -18.78 0.83
CA GLY A 336 3.53 -19.87 1.66
C GLY A 336 4.86 -20.39 1.12
N THR A 337 5.47 -21.34 1.81
CA THR A 337 6.83 -21.81 1.51
C THR A 337 6.87 -23.31 1.27
N LEU A 338 7.54 -23.75 0.20
CA LEU A 338 7.97 -25.14 0.04
C LEU A 338 9.41 -25.30 0.53
N ASP A 339 9.69 -26.45 1.18
CA ASP A 339 11.06 -26.84 1.46
C ASP A 339 11.86 -26.94 0.15
N ALA A 340 12.96 -26.20 0.07
CA ALA A 340 13.78 -26.10 -1.15
C ALA A 340 14.35 -27.44 -1.66
N GLN A 341 14.39 -28.47 -0.83
CA GLN A 341 14.81 -29.82 -1.24
C GLN A 341 13.71 -30.60 -1.95
N THR A 342 12.46 -30.21 -1.79
CA THR A 342 11.32 -30.90 -2.42
C THR A 342 11.34 -30.69 -3.92
N VAL A 343 11.32 -31.78 -4.69
CA VAL A 343 11.24 -31.75 -6.15
C VAL A 343 9.76 -31.68 -6.57
N VAL A 344 9.39 -30.69 -7.34
CA VAL A 344 8.03 -30.56 -7.90
C VAL A 344 8.00 -31.25 -9.27
N ASN A 345 7.28 -32.37 -9.35
CA ASN A 345 7.18 -33.19 -10.56
C ASN A 345 5.78 -33.08 -11.17
N LEU A 346 5.70 -32.42 -12.34
CA LEU A 346 4.47 -32.27 -13.11
C LEU A 346 4.29 -33.51 -14.00
N ARG A 347 3.27 -34.34 -13.74
CA ARG A 347 3.09 -35.66 -14.33
C ARG A 347 1.85 -35.78 -15.22
N GLY A 348 0.94 -34.82 -15.17
CA GLY A 348 -0.36 -34.88 -15.85
C GLY A 348 -0.35 -34.33 -17.30
N GLY A 349 0.82 -34.02 -17.87
CA GLY A 349 0.91 -33.33 -19.16
C GLY A 349 0.33 -31.91 -19.11
N LEU A 350 0.16 -31.30 -20.30
CA LEU A 350 -0.28 -29.90 -20.44
C LEU A 350 -1.66 -29.59 -19.83
N PHE A 351 -2.49 -30.56 -19.56
CA PHE A 351 -3.85 -30.36 -19.06
C PHE A 351 -4.12 -30.98 -17.69
N GLY A 352 -3.11 -31.57 -17.08
CA GLY A 352 -3.28 -32.32 -15.82
C GLY A 352 -2.46 -31.82 -14.66
N SER A 353 -1.43 -31.00 -14.86
CA SER A 353 -0.54 -30.52 -13.82
C SER A 353 -0.41 -29.01 -13.85
N TYR A 354 -0.61 -28.38 -12.70
CA TYR A 354 -0.59 -26.93 -12.56
C TYR A 354 0.26 -26.48 -11.38
N VAL A 355 1.04 -25.42 -11.58
CA VAL A 355 1.68 -24.64 -10.50
C VAL A 355 1.23 -23.20 -10.65
N TYR A 356 0.51 -22.68 -9.65
CA TYR A 356 0.05 -21.30 -9.62
C TYR A 356 0.80 -20.50 -8.57
N PHE A 357 1.23 -19.33 -8.98
CA PHE A 357 1.70 -18.27 -8.09
C PHE A 357 0.65 -17.15 -8.09
N ASN A 358 -0.09 -17.02 -6.97
CA ASN A 358 -1.14 -16.04 -6.79
C ASN A 358 -1.01 -15.40 -5.41
N HIS A 359 0.01 -14.55 -5.25
CA HIS A 359 0.38 -13.97 -3.96
C HIS A 359 0.61 -12.46 -4.06
N THR A 360 0.72 -11.80 -2.90
CA THR A 360 0.93 -10.35 -2.80
C THR A 360 2.40 -9.96 -2.57
N SER A 361 3.33 -10.91 -2.52
CA SER A 361 4.74 -10.63 -2.27
C SER A 361 5.43 -10.04 -3.50
N ASP A 362 6.31 -9.04 -3.28
CA ASP A 362 7.07 -8.37 -4.35
C ASP A 362 8.40 -9.06 -4.69
N ASN A 363 8.80 -10.12 -3.95
CA ASN A 363 10.10 -10.79 -4.12
C ASN A 363 10.10 -12.26 -3.68
N TYR A 364 9.05 -13.01 -4.03
CA TYR A 364 9.00 -14.44 -3.70
C TYR A 364 9.98 -15.25 -4.55
N ASP A 365 10.95 -15.94 -3.90
CA ASP A 365 11.96 -16.77 -4.57
C ASP A 365 11.62 -18.27 -4.44
N PHE A 366 11.20 -18.87 -5.55
CA PHE A 366 10.88 -20.30 -5.66
C PHE A 366 12.11 -21.07 -6.11
N ARG A 367 12.79 -21.71 -5.14
CA ARG A 367 14.08 -22.42 -5.31
C ARG A 367 13.95 -23.91 -5.59
N ASN A 368 12.74 -24.40 -5.67
CA ASN A 368 12.51 -25.83 -5.87
C ASN A 368 12.89 -26.28 -7.28
N LYS A 369 13.50 -27.44 -7.37
CA LYS A 369 13.64 -28.13 -8.65
C LYS A 369 12.25 -28.46 -9.18
N MET A 370 12.00 -28.13 -10.45
CA MET A 370 10.79 -28.54 -11.18
C MET A 370 11.16 -29.42 -12.37
N VAL A 371 10.36 -30.44 -12.61
CA VAL A 371 10.53 -31.37 -13.74
C VAL A 371 9.18 -31.77 -14.32
N GLY A 372 9.18 -32.28 -15.58
CA GLY A 372 7.98 -32.82 -16.21
C GLY A 372 7.20 -31.81 -17.06
N GLU A 373 5.96 -32.16 -17.40
CA GLU A 373 5.11 -31.44 -18.34
C GLU A 373 3.84 -30.93 -17.66
N GLY A 374 3.45 -29.66 -17.94
CA GLY A 374 2.27 -29.02 -17.35
C GLY A 374 2.22 -27.52 -17.59
N GLU A 375 1.58 -26.81 -16.68
CA GLU A 375 1.44 -25.36 -16.73
C GLU A 375 2.00 -24.71 -15.46
N VAL A 376 2.84 -23.71 -15.61
CA VAL A 376 3.33 -22.82 -14.51
C VAL A 376 2.79 -21.44 -14.78
N ILE A 377 1.94 -20.93 -13.89
CA ILE A 377 1.17 -19.70 -14.14
C ILE A 377 1.35 -18.73 -12.98
N ASN A 378 1.76 -17.51 -13.27
CA ASN A 378 1.79 -16.40 -12.30
C ASN A 378 0.60 -15.48 -12.58
N THR A 379 -0.26 -15.29 -11.57
CA THR A 379 -1.46 -14.45 -11.69
C THR A 379 -1.39 -13.19 -10.87
N ALA A 380 -0.54 -13.15 -9.82
CA ALA A 380 -0.32 -11.97 -9.00
C ALA A 380 1.02 -12.05 -8.26
N GLY A 381 1.55 -10.92 -7.82
CA GLY A 381 2.82 -10.78 -7.12
C GLY A 381 4.03 -10.92 -8.05
N GLN A 382 5.21 -10.90 -7.46
CA GLN A 382 6.47 -11.12 -8.17
C GLN A 382 7.11 -12.43 -7.72
N THR A 383 7.23 -13.38 -8.65
CA THR A 383 7.86 -14.70 -8.42
C THR A 383 9.17 -14.80 -9.19
N THR A 384 10.24 -15.21 -8.52
CA THR A 384 11.51 -15.58 -9.13
C THR A 384 11.65 -17.10 -9.13
N LEU A 385 11.85 -17.71 -10.29
CA LEU A 385 12.19 -19.13 -10.43
C LEU A 385 13.71 -19.26 -10.49
N SER A 386 14.32 -19.69 -9.38
CA SER A 386 15.78 -19.85 -9.24
C SER A 386 16.24 -21.29 -8.99
N GLY A 387 15.30 -22.25 -8.95
CA GLY A 387 15.59 -23.69 -8.85
C GLY A 387 16.11 -24.29 -10.14
N ASP A 388 16.43 -25.59 -10.14
CA ASP A 388 16.81 -26.34 -11.37
C ASP A 388 15.58 -26.62 -12.23
N LEU A 389 15.52 -26.00 -13.40
CA LEU A 389 14.41 -26.12 -14.36
C LEU A 389 14.83 -26.83 -15.67
N THR A 390 16.03 -27.35 -15.76
CA THR A 390 16.62 -27.92 -16.98
C THR A 390 15.80 -29.09 -17.58
N GLN A 391 14.98 -29.75 -16.75
CA GLN A 391 14.08 -30.83 -17.13
C GLN A 391 12.59 -30.45 -17.10
N LEU A 392 12.28 -29.15 -16.99
CA LEU A 392 10.90 -28.67 -16.98
C LEU A 392 10.45 -28.40 -18.42
N LYS A 393 9.49 -29.15 -18.89
CA LYS A 393 8.86 -28.99 -20.21
C LYS A 393 7.49 -28.31 -20.14
N ALA A 394 7.13 -27.78 -18.99
CA ALA A 394 5.88 -27.07 -18.78
C ALA A 394 5.85 -25.72 -19.49
N ASN A 395 4.68 -25.31 -19.96
CA ASN A 395 4.47 -23.92 -20.38
C ASN A 395 4.57 -22.98 -19.17
N VAL A 396 5.12 -21.80 -19.39
CA VAL A 396 5.21 -20.77 -18.35
C VAL A 396 4.46 -19.54 -18.78
N THR A 397 3.44 -19.14 -18.04
CA THR A 397 2.56 -18.02 -18.38
C THR A 397 2.54 -16.96 -17.28
N ALA A 398 2.92 -15.73 -17.61
CA ALA A 398 2.62 -14.55 -16.83
C ALA A 398 1.23 -14.03 -17.23
N ARG A 399 0.21 -14.30 -16.41
CA ARG A 399 -1.18 -13.89 -16.65
C ARG A 399 -1.55 -12.62 -15.85
N GLY A 400 -0.71 -12.22 -14.93
CA GLY A 400 -0.73 -11.02 -14.11
C GLY A 400 0.48 -11.03 -13.20
N GLY A 401 0.83 -9.87 -12.62
CA GLY A 401 2.06 -9.74 -11.85
C GLY A 401 3.32 -10.02 -12.68
N LYS A 402 4.40 -10.46 -12.03
CA LYS A 402 5.71 -10.63 -12.67
C LYS A 402 6.32 -11.99 -12.35
N ILE A 403 6.76 -12.73 -13.38
CA ILE A 403 7.56 -13.95 -13.21
C ILE A 403 8.95 -13.75 -13.81
N ILE A 404 9.99 -14.09 -13.04
CA ILE A 404 11.39 -13.94 -13.39
C ILE A 404 12.02 -15.33 -13.45
N ILE A 405 12.60 -15.71 -14.58
CA ILE A 405 13.27 -17.00 -14.78
C ILE A 405 14.78 -16.73 -14.78
N ASN A 406 15.45 -17.10 -13.69
CA ASN A 406 16.91 -16.93 -13.50
C ASN A 406 17.70 -18.22 -13.71
N SER A 407 17.04 -19.33 -14.01
CA SER A 407 17.66 -20.64 -14.25
C SER A 407 17.31 -21.17 -15.63
N ASP A 408 18.24 -21.86 -16.27
CA ASP A 408 18.01 -22.51 -17.56
C ASP A 408 16.82 -23.46 -17.49
N ILE A 409 15.93 -23.36 -18.48
CA ILE A 409 14.68 -24.11 -18.54
C ILE A 409 14.63 -24.95 -19.81
N ASN A 410 14.24 -26.22 -19.68
CA ASN A 410 14.09 -27.16 -20.81
C ASN A 410 15.32 -27.20 -21.76
N THR A 411 16.51 -27.26 -21.19
CA THR A 411 17.77 -27.25 -21.97
C THR A 411 18.33 -28.64 -22.30
N GLN A 412 17.59 -29.71 -21.96
CA GLN A 412 17.96 -31.06 -22.34
C GLN A 412 17.75 -31.27 -23.86
N PRO A 413 18.65 -31.98 -24.53
CA PRO A 413 18.47 -32.26 -25.96
C PRO A 413 17.13 -32.96 -26.25
N GLU A 414 16.39 -32.43 -27.22
CA GLU A 414 15.11 -32.99 -27.65
C GLU A 414 15.26 -33.74 -28.97
N ASP A 415 14.66 -34.92 -29.06
CA ASP A 415 14.64 -35.72 -30.29
C ASP A 415 13.42 -35.36 -31.19
N SER A 416 12.44 -34.65 -30.66
CA SER A 416 11.18 -34.27 -31.32
C SER A 416 11.04 -32.78 -31.56
N PRO A 417 10.85 -32.33 -32.82
CA PRO A 417 10.58 -30.91 -33.10
C PRO A 417 9.15 -30.49 -32.75
N PHE A 418 8.34 -31.37 -32.19
CA PHE A 418 6.93 -31.11 -31.85
C PHE A 418 6.71 -30.81 -30.36
N ASP A 419 7.70 -31.08 -29.49
CA ASP A 419 7.61 -30.83 -28.05
C ASP A 419 8.18 -29.42 -27.73
N VAL A 420 7.51 -28.36 -28.19
CA VAL A 420 7.95 -26.99 -28.00
C VAL A 420 7.31 -26.41 -26.72
N GLN A 421 8.13 -26.12 -25.72
CA GLN A 421 7.73 -25.37 -24.55
C GLN A 421 7.33 -23.95 -24.94
N THR A 422 6.20 -23.46 -24.43
CA THR A 422 5.74 -22.08 -24.67
C THR A 422 5.92 -21.19 -23.43
N LEU A 423 6.59 -20.07 -23.62
CA LEU A 423 6.65 -18.97 -22.69
C LEU A 423 5.62 -17.92 -23.12
N SER A 424 4.76 -17.49 -22.21
CA SER A 424 3.66 -16.57 -22.53
C SER A 424 3.54 -15.43 -21.52
N ALA A 425 3.12 -14.26 -22.00
CA ALA A 425 2.67 -13.16 -21.15
C ALA A 425 1.38 -12.58 -21.73
N GLU A 426 0.40 -12.28 -20.88
CA GLU A 426 -0.91 -11.77 -21.25
C GLU A 426 -1.55 -10.97 -20.10
N ASN A 427 -2.54 -10.12 -20.40
CA ASN A 427 -3.41 -9.45 -19.40
C ASN A 427 -2.67 -8.67 -18.30
N GLY A 428 -1.59 -7.97 -18.65
CA GLY A 428 -0.77 -7.20 -17.69
C GLY A 428 0.35 -8.00 -17.02
N GLY A 429 0.52 -9.29 -17.40
CA GLY A 429 1.61 -10.13 -16.90
C GLY A 429 2.95 -9.77 -17.52
N THR A 430 4.02 -9.81 -16.73
CA THR A 430 5.41 -9.60 -17.18
C THR A 430 6.22 -10.87 -16.99
N LEU A 431 6.85 -11.36 -18.05
CA LEU A 431 7.78 -12.49 -18.04
C LEU A 431 9.19 -11.98 -18.31
N ILE A 432 10.09 -12.17 -17.36
CA ILE A 432 11.50 -11.80 -17.45
C ILE A 432 12.32 -13.08 -17.59
N LEU A 433 13.05 -13.22 -18.70
CA LEU A 433 13.94 -14.35 -18.94
C LEU A 433 15.40 -13.89 -18.86
N ASN A 434 16.14 -14.31 -17.83
CA ASN A 434 17.56 -14.01 -17.66
C ASN A 434 18.47 -15.23 -17.90
N ALA A 435 17.91 -16.31 -18.42
CA ALA A 435 18.58 -17.58 -18.61
C ALA A 435 18.28 -18.14 -20.02
N THR A 436 18.73 -19.34 -20.31
CA THR A 436 18.42 -20.01 -21.58
C THR A 436 17.14 -20.81 -21.46
N ALA A 437 16.19 -20.56 -22.37
CA ALA A 437 14.98 -21.37 -22.52
C ALA A 437 15.07 -22.21 -23.81
N GLY A 438 15.07 -23.55 -23.64
CA GLY A 438 15.15 -24.50 -24.73
C GLY A 438 16.57 -24.81 -25.19
N SER A 439 16.68 -25.73 -26.17
CA SER A 439 17.90 -26.17 -26.82
C SER A 439 17.68 -26.38 -28.34
N ASP A 440 18.77 -26.48 -29.11
CA ASP A 440 18.67 -26.90 -30.49
C ASP A 440 18.15 -28.35 -30.59
N VAL A 441 17.18 -28.58 -31.43
CA VAL A 441 16.66 -29.94 -31.70
C VAL A 441 17.71 -30.73 -32.48
N SER A 442 17.95 -31.97 -32.09
CA SER A 442 19.08 -32.84 -32.56
C SER A 442 19.22 -33.00 -34.06
N ASN A 443 18.19 -32.76 -34.85
CA ASN A 443 18.21 -32.82 -36.34
C ASN A 443 18.37 -31.45 -37.04
N GLY A 444 18.64 -30.37 -36.28
CA GLY A 444 18.84 -29.00 -36.79
C GLY A 444 17.56 -28.31 -37.30
N LEU A 445 16.39 -28.95 -37.15
CA LEU A 445 15.12 -28.47 -37.70
C LEU A 445 14.34 -27.52 -36.77
N GLY A 446 14.77 -27.36 -35.50
CA GLY A 446 14.00 -26.56 -34.56
C GLY A 446 14.81 -26.08 -33.34
N TYR A 447 14.12 -25.37 -32.49
CA TYR A 447 14.53 -25.01 -31.14
C TYR A 447 13.39 -25.36 -30.20
N SER A 448 13.68 -25.93 -29.01
CA SER A 448 12.66 -26.55 -28.17
C SER A 448 11.85 -25.54 -27.32
N SER A 449 11.99 -24.22 -27.57
CA SER A 449 11.16 -23.19 -26.93
C SER A 449 10.56 -22.22 -27.94
N ALA A 450 9.40 -21.64 -27.57
CA ALA A 450 8.73 -20.55 -28.25
C ALA A 450 8.22 -19.53 -27.25
N ALA A 451 8.08 -18.28 -27.70
CA ALA A 451 7.38 -17.26 -26.90
C ALA A 451 6.19 -16.71 -27.69
N SER A 452 5.06 -16.52 -26.98
CA SER A 452 3.85 -15.90 -27.51
C SER A 452 3.36 -14.83 -26.55
N ILE A 453 3.57 -13.57 -26.93
CA ILE A 453 3.26 -12.43 -26.11
C ILE A 453 1.98 -11.79 -26.61
N LYS A 454 0.92 -11.89 -25.81
CA LYS A 454 -0.42 -11.45 -26.15
C LYS A 454 -0.70 -10.05 -25.58
N SER A 455 -1.85 -9.51 -25.94
CA SER A 455 -2.28 -8.17 -25.52
C SER A 455 -2.11 -7.93 -24.01
N GLY A 456 -1.43 -6.84 -23.67
CA GLY A 456 -1.09 -6.44 -22.31
C GLY A 456 0.01 -7.25 -21.65
N GLY A 457 0.57 -8.28 -22.31
CA GLY A 457 1.72 -9.02 -21.79
C GLY A 457 3.05 -8.39 -22.19
N THR A 458 4.08 -8.59 -21.38
CA THR A 458 5.45 -8.11 -21.62
C THR A 458 6.46 -9.25 -21.49
N LEU A 459 7.36 -9.38 -22.46
CA LEU A 459 8.55 -10.23 -22.43
C LEU A 459 9.79 -9.38 -22.24
N GLY A 460 10.56 -9.61 -21.19
CA GLY A 460 11.82 -8.91 -20.92
C GLY A 460 12.95 -9.84 -20.52
N GLY A 461 14.07 -9.26 -20.06
CA GLY A 461 15.26 -9.97 -19.58
C GLY A 461 16.43 -9.96 -20.54
N ASN A 462 17.47 -10.75 -20.18
CA ASN A 462 18.73 -10.86 -20.90
C ASN A 462 19.03 -12.26 -21.44
N GLY A 463 17.98 -13.09 -21.53
CA GLY A 463 18.12 -14.51 -21.84
C GLY A 463 18.18 -14.85 -23.31
N THR A 464 18.15 -16.16 -23.54
CA THR A 464 18.10 -16.76 -24.89
C THR A 464 16.87 -17.64 -25.02
N LEU A 465 16.09 -17.52 -26.10
CA LEU A 465 14.92 -18.33 -26.40
C LEU A 465 14.76 -18.58 -27.89
N GLY A 466 13.80 -19.43 -28.27
CA GLY A 466 13.56 -19.80 -29.63
C GLY A 466 12.74 -18.78 -30.42
N GLN A 467 11.79 -19.30 -31.18
CA GLN A 467 10.87 -18.49 -31.98
C GLN A 467 9.98 -17.59 -31.10
N THR A 468 9.78 -16.35 -31.53
CA THR A 468 9.07 -15.37 -30.70
C THR A 468 8.03 -14.62 -31.55
N GLU A 469 6.82 -14.55 -31.04
CA GLU A 469 5.71 -13.81 -31.64
C GLU A 469 5.17 -12.77 -30.64
N ILE A 470 5.19 -11.52 -31.06
CA ILE A 470 4.59 -10.41 -30.30
C ILE A 470 3.28 -10.08 -31.01
N GLN A 471 2.17 -10.46 -30.36
CA GLN A 471 0.83 -10.25 -30.90
C GLN A 471 0.37 -8.81 -30.65
N SER A 472 -0.70 -8.40 -31.32
CA SER A 472 -1.27 -7.06 -31.17
C SER A 472 -1.53 -6.73 -29.69
N GLY A 473 -1.02 -5.60 -29.21
CA GLY A 473 -1.05 -5.18 -27.80
C GLY A 473 -0.05 -5.88 -26.88
N GLY A 474 0.83 -6.73 -27.42
CA GLY A 474 1.94 -7.34 -26.69
C GLY A 474 3.22 -6.50 -26.76
N HIS A 475 4.09 -6.63 -25.77
CA HIS A 475 5.32 -5.86 -25.59
C HIS A 475 6.54 -6.76 -25.50
N ILE A 476 7.65 -6.38 -26.15
CA ILE A 476 8.97 -6.96 -25.91
C ILE A 476 9.92 -5.86 -25.43
N SER A 477 10.55 -6.06 -24.27
CA SER A 477 11.37 -5.07 -23.57
C SER A 477 12.61 -5.75 -22.99
N PRO A 478 13.72 -5.84 -23.74
CA PRO A 478 14.96 -6.43 -23.21
C PRO A 478 15.39 -5.79 -21.89
N GLY A 479 16.01 -6.58 -21.00
CA GLY A 479 16.30 -6.13 -19.63
C GLY A 479 15.12 -6.29 -18.67
N ASP A 480 15.22 -5.64 -17.53
CA ASP A 480 14.20 -5.57 -16.49
C ASP A 480 14.24 -4.19 -15.84
N GLY A 481 13.79 -3.16 -16.56
CA GLY A 481 13.92 -1.75 -16.20
C GLY A 481 15.36 -1.24 -16.26
N ASN A 482 16.23 -1.91 -16.98
CA ASN A 482 17.60 -1.55 -17.29
C ASN A 482 17.94 -2.05 -18.69
N ILE A 483 19.03 -1.53 -19.24
CA ILE A 483 19.49 -1.94 -20.58
C ILE A 483 19.83 -3.42 -20.61
N GLY A 484 19.29 -4.13 -21.59
CA GLY A 484 19.41 -5.56 -21.74
C GLY A 484 19.52 -6.06 -23.19
N THR A 485 19.81 -7.35 -23.34
CA THR A 485 19.85 -8.00 -24.64
C THR A 485 19.12 -9.35 -24.60
N LEU A 486 18.08 -9.48 -25.41
CA LEU A 486 17.41 -10.77 -25.66
C LEU A 486 17.95 -11.37 -26.95
N THR A 487 18.32 -12.66 -26.89
CA THR A 487 18.78 -13.44 -28.04
C THR A 487 17.69 -14.41 -28.47
N LEU A 488 17.26 -14.31 -29.73
CA LEU A 488 16.21 -15.12 -30.31
C LEU A 488 16.82 -16.05 -31.37
N LYS A 489 16.80 -17.36 -31.10
CA LYS A 489 17.49 -18.38 -31.89
C LYS A 489 16.77 -18.77 -33.17
N ARG A 490 15.62 -18.21 -33.48
CA ARG A 490 14.81 -18.48 -34.65
C ARG A 490 14.25 -17.15 -35.20
N TYR A 491 12.99 -17.15 -35.60
CA TYR A 491 12.32 -15.96 -36.12
C TYR A 491 11.72 -15.09 -35.00
N LEU A 492 11.58 -13.82 -35.30
CA LEU A 492 10.82 -12.85 -34.52
C LEU A 492 9.71 -12.24 -35.39
N ASN A 493 8.47 -12.32 -34.95
CA ASN A 493 7.32 -11.73 -35.62
C ASN A 493 6.67 -10.65 -34.71
N PHE A 494 6.60 -9.44 -35.25
CA PHE A 494 5.73 -8.39 -34.70
C PHE A 494 4.41 -8.40 -35.47
N ILE A 495 3.29 -8.66 -34.80
CA ILE A 495 1.97 -8.87 -35.43
C ILE A 495 1.02 -7.75 -35.03
N GLY A 496 0.40 -7.09 -36.02
CA GLY A 496 -0.53 -6.00 -35.76
C GLY A 496 0.10 -4.82 -34.98
N GLU A 497 -0.64 -4.16 -34.13
CA GLU A 497 -0.15 -3.09 -33.24
C GLU A 497 0.58 -3.68 -32.04
N SER A 498 1.78 -4.22 -32.25
CA SER A 498 2.68 -4.75 -31.24
C SER A 498 3.78 -3.73 -30.91
N PHE A 499 4.44 -3.89 -29.73
CA PHE A 499 5.36 -2.89 -29.21
C PHE A 499 6.75 -3.49 -28.96
N TYR A 500 7.77 -2.74 -29.39
CA TYR A 500 9.15 -2.93 -28.97
C TYR A 500 9.52 -1.77 -28.02
N ASP A 501 9.59 -2.06 -26.74
CA ASP A 501 10.00 -1.12 -25.72
C ASP A 501 11.53 -1.13 -25.61
N VAL A 502 12.16 0.03 -25.81
CA VAL A 502 13.61 0.19 -25.90
C VAL A 502 14.08 1.17 -24.84
N ASP A 503 14.92 0.69 -23.96
CA ASP A 503 15.64 1.53 -23.02
C ASP A 503 16.96 2.00 -23.65
N ILE A 504 17.30 3.28 -23.50
CA ILE A 504 18.55 3.89 -23.98
C ILE A 504 19.27 4.63 -22.88
N ALA A 505 20.62 4.75 -23.00
CA ALA A 505 21.43 5.59 -22.12
C ALA A 505 22.28 6.57 -22.93
N GLY A 506 22.67 7.69 -22.29
CA GLY A 506 23.44 8.73 -22.94
C GLY A 506 24.87 8.33 -23.33
N ASP A 507 25.40 7.21 -22.81
CA ASP A 507 26.69 6.63 -23.19
C ASP A 507 26.67 5.87 -24.53
N GLY A 508 25.52 5.75 -25.17
CA GLY A 508 25.30 5.01 -26.42
C GLY A 508 24.88 3.57 -26.25
N SER A 509 24.70 3.09 -25.02
CA SER A 509 24.13 1.78 -24.77
C SER A 509 22.59 1.80 -24.91
N SER A 510 22.03 0.67 -25.34
CA SER A 510 20.58 0.50 -25.52
C SER A 510 20.15 -0.94 -25.38
N ASP A 511 18.88 -1.13 -25.15
CA ASP A 511 18.25 -2.40 -25.32
C ASP A 511 18.48 -2.95 -26.73
N LYS A 512 18.60 -4.30 -26.80
CA LYS A 512 18.91 -4.94 -28.07
C LYS A 512 18.18 -6.27 -28.23
N LEU A 513 17.63 -6.47 -29.43
CA LEU A 513 17.20 -7.77 -29.91
C LEU A 513 18.23 -8.33 -30.90
N VAL A 514 18.70 -9.55 -30.62
CA VAL A 514 19.63 -10.29 -31.48
C VAL A 514 18.91 -11.52 -32.03
N VAL A 515 18.56 -11.52 -33.30
CA VAL A 515 17.79 -12.58 -33.96
C VAL A 515 18.66 -13.33 -34.94
N THR A 516 18.81 -14.66 -34.79
CA THR A 516 19.60 -15.48 -35.73
C THR A 516 18.79 -15.86 -36.97
N GLY A 517 17.46 -15.88 -36.89
CA GLY A 517 16.58 -16.08 -38.02
C GLY A 517 16.08 -14.79 -38.66
N LYS A 518 14.94 -14.88 -39.35
CA LYS A 518 14.27 -13.76 -40.01
C LYS A 518 13.41 -12.98 -39.00
N THR A 519 13.42 -11.66 -39.12
CA THR A 519 12.48 -10.78 -38.41
C THR A 519 11.39 -10.31 -39.39
N THR A 520 10.12 -10.41 -38.99
CA THR A 520 8.98 -9.88 -39.75
C THR A 520 8.32 -8.78 -38.89
N ILE A 521 8.12 -7.61 -39.44
CA ILE A 521 7.57 -6.46 -38.74
C ILE A 521 6.28 -6.00 -39.43
N SER A 522 5.17 -5.97 -38.68
CA SER A 522 3.92 -5.39 -39.15
C SER A 522 4.07 -3.87 -39.35
N ASP A 523 3.40 -3.33 -40.33
CA ASP A 523 3.30 -1.87 -40.57
C ASP A 523 2.53 -1.09 -39.49
N GLN A 524 1.97 -1.79 -38.51
CA GLN A 524 1.32 -1.19 -37.32
C GLN A 524 2.18 -1.30 -36.06
N ALA A 525 3.27 -2.09 -36.10
CA ALA A 525 4.15 -2.26 -34.94
C ALA A 525 4.93 -0.97 -34.63
N LYS A 526 5.12 -0.68 -33.36
CA LYS A 526 5.74 0.57 -32.88
C LYS A 526 6.93 0.32 -31.96
N VAL A 527 7.86 1.28 -31.96
CA VAL A 527 8.95 1.33 -30.98
C VAL A 527 8.64 2.38 -29.94
N GLN A 528 8.67 2.01 -28.65
CA GLN A 528 8.55 2.95 -27.54
C GLN A 528 9.92 3.12 -26.88
N VAL A 529 10.39 4.36 -26.75
CA VAL A 529 11.74 4.65 -26.25
C VAL A 529 11.69 5.28 -24.88
N THR A 530 12.45 4.69 -23.94
CA THR A 530 12.66 5.23 -22.59
C THR A 530 14.15 5.54 -22.40
N ALA A 531 14.47 6.75 -22.03
CA ALA A 531 15.84 7.13 -21.67
C ALA A 531 16.04 6.97 -20.16
N LEU A 532 17.08 6.25 -19.72
CA LEU A 532 17.25 5.82 -18.32
C LEU A 532 18.30 6.58 -17.53
N ASP A 533 19.42 6.93 -18.16
CA ASP A 533 20.58 7.41 -17.42
C ASP A 533 20.63 8.95 -17.33
N PRO A 534 20.43 9.53 -16.13
CA PRO A 534 20.58 10.97 -15.94
C PRO A 534 22.03 11.43 -15.78
N GLN A 535 23.00 10.52 -15.71
CA GLN A 535 24.42 10.86 -15.47
C GLN A 535 25.21 11.13 -16.76
N THR A 536 24.68 10.73 -17.90
CA THR A 536 25.30 10.92 -19.22
C THR A 536 24.45 11.80 -20.14
N SER A 537 25.10 12.60 -20.98
CA SER A 537 24.39 13.55 -21.85
C SER A 537 23.84 12.88 -23.10
N TYR A 538 22.59 13.14 -23.39
CA TYR A 538 21.91 12.71 -24.62
C TYR A 538 22.19 13.74 -25.73
N GLN A 539 22.97 13.33 -26.74
CA GLN A 539 23.38 14.23 -27.81
C GLN A 539 22.50 14.08 -29.05
N THR A 540 22.08 15.21 -29.64
CA THR A 540 21.37 15.20 -30.93
C THR A 540 22.21 14.47 -31.99
N GLY A 541 21.64 13.52 -32.71
CA GLY A 541 22.27 12.68 -33.72
C GLY A 541 22.93 11.41 -33.17
N GLN A 542 22.88 11.16 -31.86
CA GLN A 542 23.32 9.89 -31.27
C GLN A 542 22.50 8.73 -31.79
N SER A 543 23.16 7.61 -32.15
CA SER A 543 22.52 6.45 -32.77
C SER A 543 22.70 5.18 -31.93
N TYR A 544 21.67 4.37 -31.82
CA TYR A 544 21.61 3.13 -31.08
C TYR A 544 21.16 1.98 -31.99
N ARG A 545 21.91 0.87 -32.03
CA ARG A 545 21.51 -0.32 -32.76
C ARG A 545 20.59 -1.20 -31.90
N ILE A 546 19.29 -1.10 -32.10
CA ILE A 546 18.29 -1.72 -31.23
C ILE A 546 17.88 -3.15 -31.66
N LEU A 547 18.01 -3.49 -32.95
CA LEU A 547 17.69 -4.82 -33.47
C LEU A 547 18.70 -5.24 -34.53
N THR A 548 19.11 -6.52 -34.47
CA THR A 548 19.89 -7.20 -35.54
C THR A 548 19.24 -8.51 -35.87
N SER A 549 19.17 -8.86 -37.19
CA SER A 549 18.56 -10.09 -37.70
C SER A 549 19.44 -10.71 -38.78
N GLU A 550 20.05 -11.87 -38.51
CA GLU A 550 20.95 -12.53 -39.49
C GLU A 550 20.18 -13.02 -40.70
N GLY A 551 18.94 -13.48 -40.55
CA GLY A 551 18.05 -13.91 -41.60
C GLY A 551 17.34 -12.79 -42.37
N GLY A 552 17.69 -11.51 -42.07
CA GLY A 552 17.11 -10.32 -42.66
C GLY A 552 15.83 -9.83 -42.00
N ILE A 553 15.45 -8.61 -42.33
CA ILE A 553 14.26 -7.92 -41.80
C ILE A 553 13.26 -7.71 -42.95
N ASP A 554 12.02 -8.10 -42.73
CA ASP A 554 10.88 -7.90 -43.67
C ASP A 554 9.84 -7.01 -42.99
N GLY A 555 9.49 -5.90 -43.63
CA GLY A 555 8.64 -4.87 -43.03
C GLY A 555 9.42 -3.79 -42.28
N GLN A 556 8.67 -2.85 -41.70
CA GLN A 556 9.23 -1.72 -40.93
C GLN A 556 8.29 -1.33 -39.78
N PHE A 557 8.82 -0.84 -38.67
CA PHE A 557 7.99 -0.24 -37.66
C PHE A 557 7.30 1.03 -38.17
N ALA A 558 6.04 1.20 -37.79
CA ALA A 558 5.24 2.36 -38.17
C ALA A 558 5.85 3.68 -37.68
N GLU A 559 6.31 3.68 -36.45
CA GLU A 559 6.89 4.87 -35.80
C GLU A 559 7.74 4.48 -34.60
N ALA A 560 8.60 5.41 -34.17
CA ALA A 560 9.15 5.42 -32.82
C ALA A 560 8.56 6.55 -32.00
N VAL A 561 8.20 6.27 -30.75
CA VAL A 561 7.63 7.23 -29.82
C VAL A 561 8.50 7.30 -28.57
N SER A 562 8.98 8.49 -28.23
CA SER A 562 9.69 8.72 -26.97
C SER A 562 8.71 8.89 -25.83
N LYS A 563 8.95 8.23 -24.68
CA LYS A 563 8.25 8.52 -23.43
C LYS A 563 8.64 9.88 -22.87
N SER A 564 9.86 10.34 -23.17
CA SER A 564 10.27 11.71 -22.84
C SER A 564 9.47 12.73 -23.63
N ALA A 565 9.00 13.77 -22.94
CA ALA A 565 8.37 14.92 -23.59
C ALA A 565 9.37 15.79 -24.38
N PHE A 566 10.66 15.61 -24.20
CA PHE A 566 11.73 16.50 -24.64
C PHE A 566 12.72 15.86 -25.62
N LEU A 567 12.58 14.58 -25.90
CA LEU A 567 13.39 13.84 -26.86
C LEU A 567 12.55 13.42 -28.06
N ASP A 568 12.97 13.76 -29.25
CA ASP A 568 12.50 13.19 -30.50
C ASP A 568 13.33 11.96 -30.86
N VAL A 569 12.68 10.98 -31.46
CA VAL A 569 13.29 9.72 -31.87
C VAL A 569 12.95 9.41 -33.34
N ALA A 570 13.89 8.83 -34.06
CA ALA A 570 13.69 8.40 -35.45
C ALA A 570 14.34 7.04 -35.69
N LEU A 571 13.74 6.22 -36.57
CA LEU A 571 14.24 4.90 -36.94
C LEU A 571 14.88 4.93 -38.33
N LYS A 572 15.95 4.16 -38.44
CA LYS A 572 16.58 3.82 -39.70
C LYS A 572 16.56 2.31 -39.84
N HIS A 573 15.91 1.80 -40.93
CA HIS A 573 15.84 0.40 -41.24
C HIS A 573 16.85 0.04 -42.32
N ASP A 574 17.69 -0.94 -42.00
CA ASP A 574 18.58 -1.59 -42.96
C ASP A 574 18.13 -3.05 -43.20
N ALA A 575 18.67 -3.74 -44.18
CA ALA A 575 18.29 -5.12 -44.51
C ALA A 575 18.38 -6.11 -43.33
N ASN A 576 19.30 -5.86 -42.39
CA ASN A 576 19.60 -6.75 -41.29
C ASN A 576 19.62 -6.04 -39.92
N ALA A 577 19.27 -4.76 -39.88
CA ALA A 577 19.32 -3.99 -38.62
C ALA A 577 18.29 -2.86 -38.56
N VAL A 578 17.93 -2.46 -37.33
CA VAL A 578 17.20 -1.24 -37.04
C VAL A 578 18.03 -0.40 -36.09
N ASP A 579 18.33 0.83 -36.53
CA ASP A 579 19.01 1.82 -35.73
C ASP A 579 18.01 2.92 -35.27
N LEU A 580 18.13 3.37 -34.05
CA LEU A 580 17.37 4.46 -33.44
C LEU A 580 18.29 5.68 -33.33
N THR A 581 17.82 6.85 -33.73
CA THR A 581 18.52 8.12 -33.51
C THR A 581 17.68 9.05 -32.62
N ILE A 582 18.32 9.87 -31.81
CA ILE A 582 17.66 10.83 -30.93
C ILE A 582 18.00 12.27 -31.29
N ALA A 583 17.07 13.19 -30.97
CA ALA A 583 17.30 14.64 -31.00
C ALA A 583 16.58 15.30 -29.83
N GLN A 584 17.11 16.39 -29.30
CA GLN A 584 16.40 17.22 -28.33
C GLN A 584 15.37 18.09 -29.04
N LYS A 585 14.11 18.13 -28.53
CA LYS A 585 13.07 19.02 -29.07
C LYS A 585 13.47 20.49 -28.92
N GLY A 586 13.41 21.23 -30.02
CA GLY A 586 13.76 22.65 -30.05
C GLY A 586 15.22 22.96 -30.38
N GLY A 587 16.14 22.00 -30.47
CA GLY A 587 17.45 22.12 -31.08
C GLY A 587 17.30 22.07 -32.62
N GLY A 588 17.60 23.15 -33.32
CA GLY A 588 17.47 23.21 -34.77
C GLY A 588 18.19 22.09 -35.48
N GLU A 589 17.55 21.52 -36.47
CA GLU A 589 17.86 20.42 -37.38
C GLU A 589 17.28 19.09 -36.92
N ASN A 590 16.12 18.79 -37.52
CA ASN A 590 15.53 17.44 -37.51
C ASN A 590 16.61 16.49 -38.09
N PRO A 591 17.01 15.38 -37.43
CA PRO A 591 17.93 14.42 -38.01
C PRO A 591 17.27 13.76 -39.24
N GLY A 592 17.61 14.25 -40.42
CA GLY A 592 17.00 14.06 -41.68
C GLY A 592 16.52 12.67 -42.01
N GLY A 593 15.26 12.59 -42.22
CA GLY A 593 14.70 11.76 -43.25
C GLY A 593 14.51 12.63 -44.50
N GLU A 594 15.24 12.38 -45.56
CA GLU A 594 14.83 12.84 -46.87
C GLU A 594 13.46 12.24 -47.14
N ASN A 595 12.43 13.06 -47.10
CA ASN A 595 11.10 12.72 -47.53
C ASN A 595 11.25 12.42 -49.05
N PRO A 596 10.95 11.18 -49.53
CA PRO A 596 10.95 10.94 -50.97
C PRO A 596 9.89 11.85 -51.56
N GLY A 597 10.36 12.80 -52.39
CA GLY A 597 9.53 13.80 -53.03
C GLY A 597 8.33 13.23 -53.71
N GLY A 598 7.19 13.37 -53.08
CA GLY A 598 5.93 13.29 -53.81
C GLY A 598 5.67 14.65 -54.43
N GLU A 599 5.79 14.73 -55.76
CA GLU A 599 5.35 15.89 -56.50
C GLU A 599 3.85 16.12 -56.25
N ASN A 600 3.54 17.23 -55.63
CA ASN A 600 2.17 17.69 -55.42
C ASN A 600 1.69 18.28 -56.76
N PRO A 601 0.65 17.72 -57.44
CA PRO A 601 0.14 18.33 -58.67
C PRO A 601 -0.54 19.65 -58.32
N GLY A 602 -0.02 20.73 -58.85
CA GLY A 602 -0.56 22.09 -58.73
C GLY A 602 -2.05 22.17 -59.02
N GLY A 603 -2.85 22.43 -58.03
CA GLY A 603 -4.23 22.83 -58.17
C GLY A 603 -4.28 24.34 -58.04
N GLU A 604 -4.65 25.02 -59.14
CA GLU A 604 -4.94 26.46 -59.17
C GLU A 604 -6.16 26.75 -58.33
N ASN A 605 -6.03 27.66 -57.37
CA ASN A 605 -7.12 28.17 -56.53
C ASN A 605 -7.80 29.34 -57.23
N PRO A 606 -9.10 29.25 -57.68
CA PRO A 606 -9.78 30.39 -58.28
C PRO A 606 -10.11 31.42 -57.22
N GLY A 607 -9.65 32.62 -57.40
CA GLY A 607 -9.95 33.78 -56.55
C GLY A 607 -11.45 34.06 -56.44
N GLY A 608 -11.94 34.02 -55.20
CA GLY A 608 -13.26 34.52 -54.86
C GLY A 608 -13.14 35.86 -54.14
N GLU A 609 -13.67 36.90 -54.73
CA GLU A 609 -13.80 38.25 -54.16
C GLU A 609 -14.77 38.20 -52.98
N ASN A 610 -14.38 38.77 -51.84
CA ASN A 610 -15.20 38.90 -50.65
C ASN A 610 -15.88 40.28 -50.65
N PRO A 611 -17.23 40.40 -50.72
CA PRO A 611 -17.90 41.70 -50.66
C PRO A 611 -17.86 42.23 -49.22
N GLY A 612 -17.41 43.49 -49.08
CA GLY A 612 -17.37 44.23 -47.83
C GLY A 612 -18.76 44.37 -47.21
N GLY A 613 -18.90 43.96 -45.96
CA GLY A 613 -20.04 44.29 -45.12
C GLY A 613 -19.58 45.30 -44.06
N GLU A 614 -20.15 46.49 -44.09
CA GLU A 614 -19.98 47.55 -43.10
C GLU A 614 -20.64 47.12 -41.79
N ASN A 615 -19.86 47.13 -40.67
CA ASN A 615 -20.34 46.88 -39.32
C ASN A 615 -20.67 48.26 -38.67
N PRO A 616 -21.88 48.52 -38.18
CA PRO A 616 -22.18 49.77 -37.47
C PRO A 616 -21.54 49.74 -36.07
N GLY A 617 -20.83 50.81 -35.73
CA GLY A 617 -20.19 51.06 -34.49
C GLY A 617 -21.16 51.02 -33.29
N GLY A 618 -20.84 50.19 -32.29
CA GLY A 618 -21.38 50.28 -30.97
C GLY A 618 -20.27 50.79 -30.05
N GLU A 619 -20.50 51.92 -29.45
CA GLU A 619 -19.60 52.51 -28.46
C GLU A 619 -19.66 51.66 -27.19
N ASN A 620 -18.52 51.08 -26.78
CA ASN A 620 -18.34 50.43 -25.51
C ASN A 620 -17.74 51.44 -24.52
N PRO A 621 -18.36 51.70 -23.36
CA PRO A 621 -17.76 52.60 -22.37
C PRO A 621 -16.50 52.01 -21.80
N GLY A 622 -15.39 52.72 -21.88
CA GLY A 622 -14.07 52.33 -21.40
C GLY A 622 -14.08 52.04 -19.91
N GLY A 623 -13.74 50.80 -19.58
CA GLY A 623 -13.19 50.44 -18.31
C GLY A 623 -11.66 50.43 -18.46
N GLU A 624 -11.01 51.36 -17.79
CA GLU A 624 -9.57 51.39 -17.71
C GLU A 624 -9.11 50.11 -16.95
N ASN A 625 -8.48 49.20 -17.65
CA ASN A 625 -7.72 48.11 -17.08
C ASN A 625 -6.35 48.66 -16.64
N PRO A 626 -5.98 48.66 -15.35
CA PRO A 626 -4.63 49.06 -14.96
C PRO A 626 -3.66 48.08 -15.59
N GLY A 627 -2.85 48.60 -16.52
CA GLY A 627 -1.80 47.84 -17.20
C GLY A 627 -0.81 47.23 -16.19
N GLY A 628 -0.90 45.93 -16.00
CA GLY A 628 0.24 45.19 -15.56
C GLY A 628 1.19 45.03 -16.73
N GLU A 629 2.33 45.70 -16.66
CA GLU A 629 3.43 45.46 -17.61
C GLU A 629 3.80 43.98 -17.55
N ASN A 630 3.55 43.26 -18.63
CA ASN A 630 4.06 41.91 -18.85
C ASN A 630 5.59 42.00 -19.00
N PRO A 631 6.41 41.51 -18.08
CA PRO A 631 7.85 41.57 -18.23
C PRO A 631 8.27 40.56 -19.29
N GLY A 632 8.57 41.02 -20.47
CA GLY A 632 9.43 40.35 -21.44
C GLY A 632 8.73 39.50 -22.48
N GLU A 633 8.14 40.10 -23.49
CA GLU A 633 8.24 39.56 -24.85
C GLU A 633 9.71 39.60 -25.32
N GLY A 634 10.51 38.66 -24.83
CA GLY A 634 11.71 38.25 -25.50
C GLY A 634 11.28 37.44 -26.73
N SER A 635 11.63 37.90 -27.91
CA SER A 635 11.42 37.26 -29.21
C SER A 635 12.26 35.97 -29.38
N GLY A 636 12.36 35.14 -28.36
CA GLY A 636 13.04 33.82 -28.31
C GLY A 636 12.05 32.67 -28.35
N LYS A 637 12.36 31.60 -29.06
CA LYS A 637 11.64 30.35 -28.99
C LYS A 637 11.54 29.89 -27.51
N PRO A 638 10.42 29.30 -27.08
CA PRO A 638 10.31 28.72 -25.74
C PRO A 638 11.48 27.77 -25.44
N GLY A 639 12.01 27.81 -24.24
CA GLY A 639 13.01 26.83 -23.80
C GLY A 639 12.44 25.40 -23.83
N ILE A 640 13.32 24.41 -23.94
CA ILE A 640 12.93 23.00 -24.12
C ILE A 640 11.88 22.54 -23.11
N PHE A 641 12.04 22.89 -21.84
CA PHE A 641 11.15 22.47 -20.77
C PHE A 641 9.83 23.25 -20.71
N GLN A 642 9.79 24.47 -21.26
CA GLN A 642 8.58 25.29 -21.28
C GLN A 642 7.47 24.71 -22.15
N THR A 643 7.78 23.87 -23.12
CA THR A 643 6.84 23.30 -24.10
C THR A 643 5.70 22.51 -23.48
N VAL A 644 5.83 22.05 -22.24
CA VAL A 644 4.81 21.25 -21.54
C VAL A 644 4.20 21.96 -20.33
N ALA A 645 4.68 23.15 -19.99
CA ALA A 645 4.17 23.94 -18.87
C ALA A 645 2.73 24.39 -19.12
N GLN A 646 1.89 24.42 -18.09
CA GLN A 646 0.49 24.78 -18.13
C GLN A 646 0.12 25.97 -17.24
N THR A 647 0.98 26.31 -16.27
CA THR A 647 0.75 27.43 -15.35
C THR A 647 1.96 28.38 -15.37
N ASP A 648 1.76 29.62 -14.86
CA ASP A 648 2.82 30.62 -14.86
C ASP A 648 4.04 30.18 -14.04
N ASN A 649 3.84 29.59 -12.88
CA ASN A 649 4.95 29.06 -12.07
C ASN A 649 5.71 27.95 -12.79
N GLN A 650 4.97 27.03 -13.46
CA GLN A 650 5.61 25.99 -14.27
C GLN A 650 6.38 26.60 -15.45
N TRP A 651 5.81 27.58 -16.15
CA TRP A 651 6.43 28.24 -17.30
C TRP A 651 7.73 28.94 -16.90
N ASN A 652 7.70 29.71 -15.83
CA ASN A 652 8.84 30.48 -15.36
C ASN A 652 9.96 29.55 -14.85
N THR A 653 9.61 28.54 -14.07
CA THR A 653 10.54 27.51 -13.56
C THR A 653 11.17 26.72 -14.70
N ALA A 654 10.37 26.25 -15.65
CA ALA A 654 10.83 25.51 -16.82
C ALA A 654 11.76 26.36 -17.72
N GLY A 655 11.47 27.67 -17.83
CA GLY A 655 12.33 28.62 -18.53
C GLY A 655 13.71 28.69 -17.94
N ALA A 656 13.80 28.90 -16.62
CA ALA A 656 15.09 28.91 -15.91
C ALA A 656 15.83 27.56 -16.02
N LEU A 657 15.14 26.43 -15.85
CA LEU A 657 15.71 25.09 -15.98
C LEU A 657 16.27 24.83 -17.39
N SER A 658 15.63 25.41 -18.43
CA SER A 658 16.09 25.30 -19.82
C SER A 658 17.42 26.03 -20.09
N THR A 659 17.80 26.95 -19.21
CA THR A 659 19.09 27.68 -19.31
C THR A 659 20.25 27.00 -18.58
N LEU A 660 19.96 25.95 -17.81
CA LEU A 660 21.00 25.16 -17.14
C LEU A 660 21.95 24.50 -18.15
N ALA A 661 23.20 24.42 -17.80
CA ALA A 661 24.18 23.68 -18.60
C ALA A 661 23.93 22.16 -18.46
N GLN A 662 23.97 21.46 -19.58
CA GLN A 662 23.97 19.99 -19.60
C GLN A 662 25.38 19.48 -19.28
N GLY A 663 25.86 19.77 -18.08
CA GLY A 663 27.19 19.45 -17.61
C GLY A 663 27.46 19.94 -16.20
N GLY A 664 28.53 19.46 -15.58
CA GLY A 664 28.93 19.88 -14.23
C GLY A 664 27.89 19.51 -13.17
N PRO A 665 27.67 20.34 -12.13
CA PRO A 665 26.76 20.06 -11.03
C PRO A 665 25.28 19.98 -11.45
N SER A 666 24.87 20.67 -12.51
CA SER A 666 23.49 20.69 -13.01
C SER A 666 23.14 19.52 -13.94
N LEU A 667 24.11 18.69 -14.35
CA LEU A 667 23.90 17.59 -15.31
C LEU A 667 22.80 16.64 -14.88
N ALA A 668 22.85 16.16 -13.63
CA ALA A 668 21.90 15.20 -13.11
C ALA A 668 20.46 15.78 -13.06
N LEU A 669 20.32 17.04 -12.64
CA LEU A 669 19.04 17.76 -12.60
C LEU A 669 18.48 17.94 -14.02
N TYR A 670 19.29 18.48 -14.95
CA TYR A 670 18.89 18.72 -16.34
C TYR A 670 18.46 17.43 -17.04
N ASN A 671 19.29 16.37 -16.96
CA ASN A 671 19.00 15.11 -17.62
C ASN A 671 17.80 14.40 -16.98
N SER A 672 17.66 14.43 -15.65
CA SER A 672 16.48 13.84 -15.00
C SER A 672 15.18 14.50 -15.48
N LEU A 673 15.17 15.80 -15.72
CA LEU A 673 14.05 16.51 -16.35
C LEU A 673 13.86 16.10 -17.82
N LEU A 674 14.97 15.99 -18.57
CA LEU A 674 14.95 15.62 -19.98
C LEU A 674 14.30 14.25 -20.24
N LEU A 675 14.34 13.34 -19.25
CA LEU A 675 13.81 11.98 -19.34
C LEU A 675 12.31 11.88 -19.03
N LEU A 676 11.68 12.93 -18.47
CA LEU A 676 10.30 12.89 -17.99
C LEU A 676 9.28 12.97 -19.12
N SER A 677 8.15 12.33 -18.92
CA SER A 677 6.91 12.59 -19.66
C SER A 677 6.36 13.98 -19.33
N ALA A 678 5.43 14.50 -20.14
CA ALA A 678 4.86 15.83 -19.92
C ALA A 678 4.11 15.97 -18.56
N PRO A 679 3.33 15.01 -18.07
CA PRO A 679 2.74 15.09 -16.73
C PRO A 679 3.78 15.09 -15.61
N GLU A 680 4.80 14.21 -15.69
CA GLU A 680 5.87 14.12 -14.70
C GLU A 680 6.72 15.39 -14.66
N ALA A 681 7.01 15.98 -15.83
CA ALA A 681 7.75 17.22 -15.92
C ALA A 681 6.99 18.39 -15.25
N ARG A 682 5.67 18.50 -15.47
CA ARG A 682 4.85 19.51 -14.79
C ARG A 682 4.88 19.35 -13.27
N GLU A 683 4.80 18.14 -12.78
CA GLU A 683 4.91 17.87 -11.34
C GLU A 683 6.31 18.20 -10.81
N ALA A 684 7.37 17.89 -11.57
CA ALA A 684 8.73 18.28 -11.23
C ALA A 684 8.88 19.82 -11.19
N PHE A 685 8.31 20.56 -12.15
CA PHE A 685 8.34 22.04 -12.13
C PHE A 685 7.61 22.59 -10.90
N ASN A 686 6.51 22.00 -10.50
CA ASN A 686 5.81 22.36 -9.28
C ASN A 686 6.69 22.20 -8.03
N GLN A 687 7.41 21.09 -7.90
CA GLN A 687 8.33 20.83 -6.79
C GLN A 687 9.57 21.74 -6.85
N LEU A 688 10.01 22.12 -8.05
CA LEU A 688 11.19 22.96 -8.28
C LEU A 688 10.89 24.46 -8.19
N SER A 689 9.62 24.87 -8.24
CA SER A 689 9.19 26.29 -8.30
C SER A 689 9.57 27.11 -7.06
N GLY A 690 9.76 26.47 -5.90
CA GLY A 690 10.04 27.16 -4.64
C GLY A 690 8.88 28.01 -4.10
N GLU A 691 7.64 27.73 -4.51
CA GLU A 691 6.46 28.55 -4.18
C GLU A 691 6.14 28.65 -2.67
N VAL A 692 6.71 27.78 -1.84
CA VAL A 692 6.60 27.90 -0.37
C VAL A 692 7.08 29.26 0.13
N TYR A 693 8.12 29.82 -0.47
CA TYR A 693 8.72 31.08 -0.04
C TYR A 693 7.80 32.31 -0.22
N PRO A 694 7.26 32.58 -1.42
CA PRO A 694 6.28 33.65 -1.55
C PRO A 694 4.98 33.33 -0.81
N SER A 695 4.54 32.08 -0.70
CA SER A 695 3.34 31.70 0.04
C SER A 695 3.47 31.95 1.55
N MET A 696 4.68 31.83 2.11
CA MET A 696 4.94 32.21 3.50
C MET A 696 4.71 33.70 3.76
N GLN A 697 4.96 34.58 2.79
CA GLN A 697 4.75 36.01 2.97
C GLN A 697 3.28 36.34 3.24
N SER A 698 2.32 35.74 2.51
CA SER A 698 0.89 35.94 2.76
C SER A 698 0.47 35.46 4.16
N ASN A 699 1.05 34.35 4.63
CA ASN A 699 0.76 33.83 5.97
C ASN A 699 1.33 34.70 7.09
N LEU A 700 2.52 35.28 6.93
CA LEU A 700 3.09 36.21 7.90
C LEU A 700 2.26 37.51 7.99
N ILE A 701 1.70 37.97 6.84
CA ILE A 701 0.75 39.08 6.82
C ILE A 701 -0.56 38.70 7.55
N ALA A 702 -1.13 37.52 7.27
CA ALA A 702 -2.32 37.03 7.96
C ALA A 702 -2.09 36.88 9.48
N GLY A 703 -0.92 36.36 9.89
CA GLY A 703 -0.50 36.31 11.28
C GLY A 703 -0.41 37.68 11.96
N SER A 704 0.05 38.70 11.23
CA SER A 704 0.08 40.09 11.71
C SER A 704 -1.31 40.68 11.90
N THR A 705 -2.28 40.38 11.02
CA THR A 705 -3.69 40.80 11.20
C THR A 705 -4.34 40.10 12.39
N MET A 706 -3.99 38.86 12.67
CA MET A 706 -4.46 38.16 13.87
C MET A 706 -3.92 38.78 15.14
N LEU A 707 -2.63 39.12 15.21
CA LEU A 707 -2.01 39.81 16.35
C LEU A 707 -2.70 41.14 16.62
N PHE A 708 -3.06 41.88 15.59
CA PHE A 708 -3.85 43.09 15.65
C PHE A 708 -5.19 42.86 16.36
N ASN A 709 -5.96 41.84 15.99
CA ASN A 709 -7.26 41.54 16.60
C ASN A 709 -7.13 41.20 18.09
N VAL A 710 -6.08 40.48 18.48
CA VAL A 710 -5.74 40.16 19.85
C VAL A 710 -5.49 41.45 20.69
N LEU A 711 -4.72 42.36 20.16
CA LEU A 711 -4.43 43.65 20.80
C LEU A 711 -5.67 44.57 20.86
N ASN A 712 -6.48 44.59 19.83
CA ASN A 712 -7.70 45.39 19.78
C ASN A 712 -8.71 44.91 20.84
N GLN A 713 -8.88 43.62 21.03
CA GLN A 713 -9.69 43.08 22.12
C GLN A 713 -9.21 43.52 23.49
N ARG A 714 -7.88 43.54 23.72
CA ARG A 714 -7.34 44.06 24.97
C ARG A 714 -7.71 45.53 25.19
N MET A 715 -7.60 46.39 24.15
CA MET A 715 -7.92 47.79 24.23
C MET A 715 -9.43 48.06 24.42
N LEU A 716 -10.30 47.24 23.79
CA LEU A 716 -11.74 47.32 24.00
C LEU A 716 -12.13 47.22 25.48
N ARG A 717 -11.41 46.35 26.22
CA ARG A 717 -11.69 46.09 27.65
C ARG A 717 -10.86 46.93 28.60
N ALA A 718 -10.05 47.81 28.08
CA ALA A 718 -9.19 48.67 28.91
C ALA A 718 -9.97 49.56 29.87
N PHE A 719 -11.27 49.84 29.58
CA PHE A 719 -12.13 50.73 30.36
C PHE A 719 -13.29 50.03 31.08
N ASP A 720 -13.40 48.67 31.05
CA ASP A 720 -14.55 47.94 31.64
C ASP A 720 -14.69 48.08 33.16
N ASN A 721 -13.65 48.54 33.88
CA ASN A 721 -13.68 48.75 35.33
C ASN A 721 -14.03 50.18 35.73
N ASP A 722 -14.11 51.16 34.83
CA ASP A 722 -14.33 52.58 35.11
C ASP A 722 -15.81 52.89 35.41
N THR A 723 -16.74 51.92 35.37
CA THR A 723 -18.20 52.14 35.39
C THR A 723 -18.97 51.32 36.44
N LEU A 724 -18.35 50.81 37.48
CA LEU A 724 -19.10 50.09 38.53
C LEU A 724 -19.82 51.15 39.45
N PRO A 725 -21.17 51.12 39.56
CA PRO A 725 -21.86 51.97 40.55
C PRO A 725 -21.51 51.50 41.96
N ILE A 726 -21.13 52.42 42.82
CA ILE A 726 -20.93 52.23 44.23
C ILE A 726 -22.29 51.93 44.85
N PRO A 727 -22.51 50.76 45.54
CA PRO A 727 -23.76 50.53 46.24
C PRO A 727 -23.91 51.55 47.37
N PRO A 728 -25.09 52.19 47.55
CA PRO A 728 -25.30 53.13 48.67
C PRO A 728 -25.63 52.35 49.92
N LEU A 729 -24.68 51.91 50.70
CA LEU A 729 -24.80 51.56 52.10
C LEU A 729 -23.53 50.83 52.59
N ALA A 730 -22.51 51.60 52.97
CA ALA A 730 -21.71 51.36 54.14
C ALA A 730 -20.84 52.58 54.38
N MET A 731 -21.32 53.51 55.14
CA MET A 731 -20.48 54.46 55.87
C MET A 731 -19.67 53.64 56.84
N THR A 732 -18.40 53.43 56.59
CA THR A 732 -17.30 53.33 57.56
C THR A 732 -15.97 53.50 56.82
N LEU A 733 -15.32 54.63 57.12
CA LEU A 733 -13.90 54.89 57.07
C LEU A 733 -12.97 53.85 56.36
N VAL A 734 -12.98 53.91 55.09
CA VAL A 734 -11.87 53.44 54.27
C VAL A 734 -11.67 54.52 53.19
N GLN A 735 -10.43 54.96 53.02
CA GLN A 735 -10.03 55.88 51.96
C GLN A 735 -10.69 55.48 50.61
N PRO A 736 -11.07 56.47 49.79
CA PRO A 736 -11.58 56.12 48.47
C PRO A 736 -10.53 55.25 47.78
N ALA A 737 -10.94 54.05 47.36
CA ALA A 737 -10.09 53.16 46.53
C ALA A 737 -9.61 54.05 45.42
N GLN A 738 -8.29 54.28 45.32
CA GLN A 738 -7.72 54.91 44.15
C GLN A 738 -8.20 54.08 42.92
N ALA A 739 -8.76 54.74 41.93
CA ALA A 739 -9.14 54.13 40.68
C ALA A 739 -7.94 53.31 40.21
N GLU A 740 -8.13 52.02 39.90
CA GLU A 740 -7.07 51.07 39.45
C GLU A 740 -6.52 51.62 38.11
N ASN A 741 -5.41 52.38 38.18
CA ASN A 741 -4.84 53.12 37.09
C ASN A 741 -3.92 52.24 36.22
N SER A 742 -3.45 51.10 36.75
CA SER A 742 -2.50 50.21 36.08
C SER A 742 -3.07 48.81 35.96
N GLY A 743 -2.64 48.08 34.95
CA GLY A 743 -3.00 46.67 34.74
C GLY A 743 -1.91 45.92 34.01
N VAL A 744 -1.75 44.66 34.38
CA VAL A 744 -0.95 43.69 33.62
C VAL A 744 -1.88 42.63 33.05
N TRP A 745 -1.50 42.11 31.94
CA TRP A 745 -2.29 41.08 31.23
C TRP A 745 -1.41 40.07 30.57
N GLY A 746 -1.93 38.85 30.43
CA GLY A 746 -1.34 37.74 29.63
C GLY A 746 -2.39 37.09 28.75
N GLN A 747 -2.04 36.86 27.52
CA GLN A 747 -2.92 36.21 26.54
C GLN A 747 -2.20 35.08 25.83
N THR A 748 -2.86 33.93 25.73
CA THR A 748 -2.44 32.81 24.88
C THR A 748 -3.38 32.70 23.67
N PHE A 749 -2.86 32.25 22.58
CA PHE A 749 -3.64 32.04 21.37
C PHE A 749 -3.16 30.84 20.54
N GLY A 750 -4.06 30.26 19.78
CA GLY A 750 -3.80 29.26 18.76
C GLY A 750 -4.65 29.49 17.54
N SER A 751 -4.09 29.38 16.35
CA SER A 751 -4.80 29.56 15.09
C SER A 751 -4.51 28.46 14.11
N TRP A 752 -5.49 28.21 13.24
CA TRP A 752 -5.40 27.31 12.09
C TRP A 752 -5.75 28.12 10.86
N ALA A 753 -4.79 28.20 9.94
CA ALA A 753 -4.93 28.91 8.68
C ALA A 753 -4.95 27.90 7.52
N ARG A 754 -5.80 28.15 6.55
CA ARG A 754 -5.84 27.43 5.28
C ARG A 754 -5.93 28.42 4.15
N ASN A 755 -5.07 28.26 3.16
CA ASN A 755 -5.19 28.92 1.88
C ASN A 755 -5.43 27.86 0.81
N SER A 756 -6.50 27.98 0.04
CA SER A 756 -6.97 26.93 -0.87
C SER A 756 -6.03 26.67 -2.05
N GLY A 757 -5.22 27.66 -2.43
CA GLY A 757 -4.42 27.61 -3.65
C GLY A 757 -5.29 27.65 -4.93
N ASN A 758 -4.66 27.41 -6.06
CA ASN A 758 -5.29 27.31 -7.38
C ASN A 758 -4.44 26.44 -8.30
N ASP A 759 -4.71 26.40 -9.61
CA ASP A 759 -3.93 25.60 -10.56
C ASP A 759 -2.44 25.98 -10.60
N ASN A 760 -2.09 27.24 -10.31
CA ASN A 760 -0.72 27.76 -10.33
C ASN A 760 -0.01 27.58 -8.98
N VAL A 761 -0.73 27.63 -7.88
CA VAL A 761 -0.19 27.67 -6.51
C VAL A 761 -0.83 26.59 -5.66
N GLY A 762 -0.03 25.83 -4.93
CA GLY A 762 -0.50 24.76 -4.06
C GLY A 762 -1.25 25.26 -2.83
N LYS A 763 -2.09 24.40 -2.27
CA LYS A 763 -2.77 24.65 -1.00
C LYS A 763 -1.73 24.76 0.12
N LEU A 764 -1.88 25.77 0.99
CA LEU A 764 -1.07 25.95 2.18
C LEU A 764 -1.93 25.80 3.43
N ASP A 765 -1.56 24.90 4.32
CA ASP A 765 -2.13 24.74 5.67
C ASP A 765 -1.11 25.23 6.69
N GLY A 766 -1.58 25.96 7.73
CA GLY A 766 -0.70 26.49 8.76
C GLY A 766 -1.34 26.47 10.16
N ASN A 767 -0.51 26.29 11.17
CA ASN A 767 -0.91 26.37 12.57
C ASN A 767 0.04 27.33 13.26
N THR A 768 -0.51 28.24 14.08
CA THR A 768 0.32 29.15 14.89
C THR A 768 -0.18 29.15 16.32
N SER A 769 0.73 29.09 17.27
CA SER A 769 0.40 29.20 18.70
C SER A 769 1.39 30.09 19.43
N GLY A 770 0.92 30.81 20.45
CA GLY A 770 1.79 31.74 21.15
C GLY A 770 1.17 32.39 22.38
N PHE A 771 1.92 33.33 22.90
CA PHE A 771 1.47 34.15 24.00
C PHE A 771 1.94 35.60 23.86
N LEU A 772 1.18 36.51 24.46
CA LEU A 772 1.55 37.91 24.68
C LEU A 772 1.44 38.24 26.17
N LEU A 773 2.36 39.08 26.63
CA LEU A 773 2.35 39.67 27.98
C LEU A 773 2.46 41.18 27.83
N GLY A 774 1.66 41.92 28.59
CA GLY A 774 1.66 43.37 28.49
C GLY A 774 1.19 44.05 29.78
N GLY A 775 1.37 45.36 29.76
CA GLY A 775 0.89 46.19 30.82
C GLY A 775 0.45 47.57 30.31
N ASP A 776 -0.51 48.16 30.95
CA ASP A 776 -1.00 49.52 30.61
C ASP A 776 -1.27 50.36 31.84
N HIS A 777 -1.27 51.67 31.61
CA HIS A 777 -1.51 52.69 32.64
C HIS A 777 -2.45 53.77 32.10
N LYS A 778 -3.42 54.19 32.92
CA LYS A 778 -4.32 55.30 32.62
C LYS A 778 -3.62 56.63 32.95
N LEU A 779 -3.50 57.47 31.96
CA LEU A 779 -2.88 58.79 32.17
C LEU A 779 -3.72 59.64 33.13
N ALA A 780 -3.03 60.29 34.09
CA ALA A 780 -3.68 61.15 35.10
C ALA A 780 -4.59 62.18 34.44
N ASP A 781 -5.81 62.37 35.01
CA ASP A 781 -6.82 63.33 34.56
C ASP A 781 -7.26 63.17 33.10
N SER A 782 -7.07 62.02 32.49
CA SER A 782 -7.45 61.75 31.12
C SER A 782 -8.30 60.47 30.98
N SER A 783 -9.00 60.35 29.86
CA SER A 783 -9.66 59.14 29.44
C SER A 783 -8.81 58.28 28.50
N VAL A 784 -7.47 58.40 28.62
CA VAL A 784 -6.52 57.68 27.76
C VAL A 784 -5.71 56.70 28.58
N ARG A 785 -5.63 55.43 28.08
CA ARG A 785 -4.68 54.40 28.54
C ARG A 785 -3.59 54.23 27.51
N VAL A 786 -2.35 54.04 27.98
CA VAL A 786 -1.20 53.69 27.13
C VAL A 786 -0.55 52.43 27.66
N GLY A 787 -0.08 51.57 26.82
CA GLY A 787 0.52 50.32 27.19
C GLY A 787 1.57 49.82 26.24
N GLY A 788 2.25 48.75 26.67
CA GLY A 788 3.21 48.02 25.85
C GLY A 788 3.05 46.53 26.03
N TYR A 789 3.54 45.79 25.10
CA TYR A 789 3.51 44.34 25.13
C TYR A 789 4.76 43.74 24.49
N PHE A 790 5.03 42.51 24.88
CA PHE A 790 5.98 41.61 24.21
C PHE A 790 5.38 40.18 24.15
N GLY A 791 5.89 39.36 23.23
CA GLY A 791 5.40 37.99 23.13
C GLY A 791 6.22 37.13 22.21
N TYR A 792 5.79 35.88 22.13
CA TYR A 792 6.39 34.86 21.27
C TYR A 792 5.29 34.00 20.65
N SER A 793 5.46 33.62 19.41
CA SER A 793 4.64 32.59 18.78
C SER A 793 5.47 31.70 17.85
N ARG A 794 5.01 30.46 17.68
CA ARG A 794 5.55 29.50 16.73
C ARG A 794 4.49 29.11 15.72
N GLY A 795 4.88 29.05 14.47
CA GLY A 795 4.05 28.61 13.37
C GLY A 795 4.66 27.44 12.63
N ASP A 796 3.83 26.48 12.24
CA ASP A 796 4.18 25.33 11.42
C ASP A 796 3.29 25.37 10.16
N TYR A 797 3.88 25.26 8.97
CA TYR A 797 3.20 25.41 7.69
C TYR A 797 3.60 24.32 6.70
N ASP A 798 2.62 23.78 5.96
CA ASP A 798 2.80 22.71 5.00
C ASP A 798 2.20 23.08 3.63
N VAL A 799 2.96 22.82 2.56
CA VAL A 799 2.46 22.77 1.17
C VAL A 799 2.64 21.34 0.67
N ASP A 800 1.71 20.45 1.05
CA ASP A 800 1.79 19.02 0.80
C ASP A 800 2.02 18.66 -0.67
N SER A 801 1.27 19.30 -1.57
CA SER A 801 1.39 19.08 -3.03
C SER A 801 2.76 19.49 -3.60
N ARG A 802 3.56 20.28 -2.85
CA ARG A 802 4.92 20.70 -3.20
C ARG A 802 5.99 20.06 -2.33
N ARG A 803 5.60 19.17 -1.40
CA ARG A 803 6.49 18.49 -0.45
C ARG A 803 7.37 19.45 0.33
N SER A 804 6.81 20.60 0.69
CA SER A 804 7.53 21.71 1.32
C SER A 804 6.92 22.03 2.68
N LYS A 805 7.80 22.31 3.66
CA LYS A 805 7.45 22.67 5.03
C LYS A 805 8.17 23.93 5.45
N SER A 806 7.56 24.71 6.33
CA SER A 806 8.16 25.90 6.93
C SER A 806 7.79 26.00 8.39
N ASP A 807 8.76 26.22 9.24
CA ASP A 807 8.60 26.56 10.65
C ASP A 807 8.94 28.03 10.85
N SER A 808 8.23 28.73 11.74
CA SER A 808 8.54 30.11 12.11
C SER A 808 8.55 30.32 13.60
N ASP A 809 9.60 30.97 14.12
CA ASP A 809 9.70 31.49 15.47
C ASP A 809 9.55 33.01 15.43
N ASN A 810 8.51 33.56 16.08
CA ASN A 810 8.14 34.97 15.98
C ASN A 810 8.25 35.65 17.33
N TYR A 811 8.97 36.77 17.41
CA TYR A 811 9.17 37.58 18.58
C TYR A 811 8.47 38.92 18.42
N HIS A 812 7.50 39.22 19.28
CA HIS A 812 6.62 40.38 19.19
C HIS A 812 6.96 41.43 20.22
N LEU A 813 6.97 42.71 19.82
CA LEU A 813 7.10 43.87 20.69
C LEU A 813 6.24 45.03 20.17
N GLY A 814 5.58 45.75 21.04
CA GLY A 814 4.84 46.94 20.61
C GLY A 814 4.25 47.78 21.70
N LEU A 815 3.65 48.89 21.24
CA LEU A 815 2.98 49.88 22.05
C LEU A 815 1.54 50.07 21.61
N TYR A 816 0.63 50.41 22.50
CA TYR A 816 -0.75 50.71 22.20
C TYR A 816 -1.31 51.82 23.07
N ALA A 817 -2.33 52.48 22.53
CA ALA A 817 -3.08 53.50 23.25
C ALA A 817 -4.57 53.37 22.95
N ALA A 818 -5.40 53.62 23.95
CA ALA A 818 -6.84 53.64 23.81
C ALA A 818 -7.43 54.83 24.58
N GLY A 819 -8.37 55.51 23.98
CA GLY A 819 -9.07 56.66 24.61
C GLY A 819 -10.57 56.54 24.42
N GLN A 820 -11.37 56.94 25.42
CA GLN A 820 -12.82 56.97 25.35
C GLN A 820 -13.34 58.32 25.86
N GLN A 821 -14.15 59.00 25.02
CA GLN A 821 -14.79 60.23 25.39
C GLN A 821 -16.29 60.15 25.14
N GLY A 822 -17.08 59.96 26.17
CA GLY A 822 -18.51 59.68 26.05
C GLY A 822 -18.76 58.39 25.29
N ALA A 823 -19.54 58.49 24.20
CA ALA A 823 -19.81 57.35 23.35
C ALA A 823 -18.72 57.06 22.29
N PHE A 824 -17.80 57.99 22.07
CA PHE A 824 -16.73 57.89 21.09
C PHE A 824 -15.51 57.21 21.68
N SER A 825 -14.92 56.29 20.94
CA SER A 825 -13.70 55.58 21.27
C SER A 825 -12.69 55.65 20.15
N LEU A 826 -11.42 55.84 20.50
CA LEU A 826 -10.27 55.78 19.58
C LEU A 826 -9.21 54.85 20.12
N ARG A 827 -8.71 53.99 19.31
CA ARG A 827 -7.69 52.95 19.66
C ARG A 827 -6.63 52.89 18.58
N GLY A 828 -5.41 52.55 18.96
CA GLY A 828 -4.34 52.33 18.01
C GLY A 828 -3.16 51.62 18.64
N ALA A 829 -2.40 50.96 17.79
CA ALA A 829 -1.17 50.29 18.20
C ALA A 829 -0.11 50.34 17.10
N LEU A 830 1.13 50.20 17.53
CA LEU A 830 2.31 50.03 16.73
C LEU A 830 3.07 48.80 17.23
N GLY A 831 3.25 47.83 16.36
CA GLY A 831 3.92 46.59 16.68
C GLY A 831 5.07 46.28 15.71
N TYR A 832 6.05 45.57 16.21
CA TYR A 832 7.16 45.05 15.41
C TYR A 832 7.36 43.60 15.77
N THR A 833 7.51 42.72 14.73
CA THR A 833 7.74 41.30 14.90
C THR A 833 8.99 40.88 14.12
N TRP A 834 9.90 40.19 14.80
CA TRP A 834 11.01 39.49 14.17
C TRP A 834 10.58 38.06 13.94
N HIS A 835 10.78 37.55 12.72
CA HIS A 835 10.47 36.20 12.29
C HIS A 835 11.77 35.47 11.98
N ARG A 836 11.96 34.27 12.52
CA ARG A 836 12.98 33.32 12.10
C ARG A 836 12.29 32.17 11.42
N LEU A 837 12.69 31.85 10.21
CA LEU A 837 12.06 30.86 9.36
C LEU A 837 13.07 29.75 9.01
N GLU A 838 12.63 28.50 9.23
CA GLU A 838 13.33 27.31 8.82
C GLU A 838 12.47 26.58 7.78
N ASN A 839 12.99 26.39 6.55
CA ASN A 839 12.27 25.78 5.45
C ASN A 839 12.95 24.50 4.99
N GLU A 840 12.13 23.50 4.66
CA GLU A 840 12.57 22.26 4.05
C GLU A 840 11.74 21.97 2.80
N ARG A 841 12.41 21.76 1.67
CA ARG A 841 11.83 21.30 0.41
C ARG A 841 12.38 19.95 0.03
N ASN A 842 11.50 18.98 -0.29
CA ASN A 842 11.90 17.70 -0.82
C ASN A 842 11.53 17.63 -2.31
N VAL A 843 12.53 17.63 -3.16
CA VAL A 843 12.38 17.48 -4.61
C VAL A 843 12.62 16.01 -4.95
N ASN A 844 11.63 15.36 -5.56
CA ASN A 844 11.72 13.95 -5.92
C ASN A 844 10.89 13.66 -7.17
N PHE A 845 11.56 13.36 -8.28
CA PHE A 845 10.95 12.99 -9.56
C PHE A 845 11.88 12.10 -10.38
N GLY A 846 11.33 11.09 -11.04
CA GLY A 846 12.14 10.11 -11.76
C GLY A 846 13.21 9.50 -10.86
N ASN A 847 14.46 9.58 -11.28
CA ASN A 847 15.63 9.11 -10.51
C ASN A 847 16.35 10.25 -9.75
N TYR A 848 15.76 11.46 -9.70
CA TYR A 848 16.34 12.62 -9.03
C TYR A 848 15.73 12.84 -7.65
N SER A 849 16.57 13.11 -6.65
CA SER A 849 16.12 13.42 -5.30
C SER A 849 17.06 14.38 -4.60
N ASP A 850 16.54 15.52 -4.14
CA ASP A 850 17.23 16.48 -3.29
C ASP A 850 16.40 16.81 -2.05
N ARG A 851 17.07 17.02 -0.93
CA ARG A 851 16.48 17.58 0.29
C ARG A 851 17.14 18.94 0.56
N LEU A 852 16.36 19.98 0.38
CA LEU A 852 16.82 21.37 0.39
C LEU A 852 16.38 22.05 1.67
N LYS A 853 17.28 22.84 2.26
CA LYS A 853 17.02 23.57 3.50
C LYS A 853 17.45 25.01 3.37
N ALA A 854 16.67 25.90 4.01
CA ALA A 854 17.00 27.31 4.15
C ALA A 854 16.58 27.84 5.51
N ASP A 855 17.46 28.62 6.12
CA ASP A 855 17.19 29.40 7.31
C ASP A 855 17.32 30.87 6.93
N TYR A 856 16.31 31.69 7.24
CA TYR A 856 16.30 33.11 6.92
C TYR A 856 15.43 33.91 7.89
N ASP A 857 15.65 35.20 7.93
CA ASP A 857 14.91 36.12 8.80
C ASP A 857 13.94 36.99 7.99
N ALA A 858 12.88 37.44 8.65
CA ALA A 858 11.96 38.44 8.15
C ALA A 858 11.54 39.35 9.30
N ASP A 859 11.05 40.54 8.97
CA ASP A 859 10.49 41.46 9.94
C ASP A 859 9.18 42.07 9.47
N SER A 860 8.24 42.28 10.37
CA SER A 860 6.99 42.97 10.09
C SER A 860 6.75 44.18 11.02
N LEU A 861 6.39 45.31 10.40
CA LEU A 861 5.88 46.47 11.08
C LEU A 861 4.36 46.53 10.92
N LEU A 862 3.66 46.56 12.06
CA LEU A 862 2.22 46.67 12.13
C LEU A 862 1.82 47.99 12.72
N ALA A 863 0.94 48.76 12.06
CA ALA A 863 0.33 49.96 12.64
C ALA A 863 -1.17 49.94 12.39
N PHE A 864 -1.99 50.25 13.37
CA PHE A 864 -3.41 50.42 13.17
C PHE A 864 -4.04 51.53 14.00
N THR A 865 -5.19 51.99 13.53
CA THR A 865 -6.09 52.90 14.26
C THR A 865 -7.53 52.48 14.04
N GLU A 866 -8.34 52.59 15.10
CA GLU A 866 -9.75 52.27 15.09
C GLU A 866 -10.57 53.30 15.80
N ALA A 867 -11.66 53.75 15.18
CA ALA A 867 -12.65 54.65 15.78
C ALA A 867 -14.00 53.92 15.88
N GLY A 868 -14.65 54.04 17.03
CA GLY A 868 -15.95 53.46 17.30
C GLY A 868 -16.89 54.41 18.00
N TYR A 869 -18.20 54.20 17.79
CA TYR A 869 -19.23 54.94 18.50
C TYR A 869 -20.26 54.04 19.12
N ARG A 870 -20.38 54.10 20.47
CA ARG A 870 -21.20 53.22 21.25
C ARG A 870 -22.64 53.70 21.40
N PHE A 871 -23.59 52.84 21.05
CA PHE A 871 -25.02 53.04 21.28
C PHE A 871 -25.48 52.03 22.36
N GLY A 872 -26.42 52.46 23.24
CA GLY A 872 -26.98 51.60 24.26
C GLY A 872 -26.54 51.99 25.68
N GLN A 873 -26.79 51.05 26.61
CA GLN A 873 -26.45 51.25 28.06
C GLN A 873 -25.29 50.35 28.45
N THR A 874 -24.85 50.47 29.71
CA THR A 874 -23.77 49.64 30.25
C THR A 874 -24.02 48.12 30.15
N ASP A 875 -25.28 47.71 30.29
CA ASP A 875 -25.68 46.30 30.32
C ASP A 875 -25.78 45.68 28.93
N ALA A 876 -26.05 46.50 27.91
CA ALA A 876 -26.13 46.08 26.49
C ALA A 876 -25.80 47.26 25.58
N ASN A 877 -24.81 47.06 24.72
CA ASN A 877 -24.40 48.10 23.77
C ASN A 877 -24.06 47.51 22.39
N VAL A 878 -24.14 48.37 21.39
CA VAL A 878 -23.71 48.12 20.04
C VAL A 878 -22.78 49.23 19.61
N GLU A 879 -21.64 48.89 19.01
CA GLU A 879 -20.62 49.86 18.59
C GLU A 879 -20.27 49.60 17.12
N PRO A 880 -20.81 50.39 16.14
CA PRO A 880 -20.19 50.45 14.82
C PRO A 880 -18.78 51.00 14.92
N PHE A 881 -17.88 50.43 14.10
CA PHE A 881 -16.48 50.85 14.09
C PHE A 881 -15.90 50.89 12.68
N VAL A 882 -14.85 51.68 12.51
CA VAL A 882 -13.98 51.75 11.36
C VAL A 882 -12.55 51.51 11.85
N ASN A 883 -11.87 50.59 11.22
CA ASN A 883 -10.46 50.28 11.48
C ASN A 883 -9.64 50.50 10.20
N LEU A 884 -8.46 51.07 10.37
CA LEU A 884 -7.45 51.22 9.31
C LEU A 884 -6.17 50.61 9.84
N SER A 885 -5.58 49.67 9.07
CA SER A 885 -4.30 49.05 9.45
C SER A 885 -3.33 48.96 8.29
N TYR A 886 -2.06 49.04 8.61
CA TYR A 886 -0.94 48.95 7.67
C TYR A 886 0.05 47.92 8.16
N ILE A 887 0.46 47.03 7.26
CA ILE A 887 1.46 46.01 7.51
C ILE A 887 2.57 46.13 6.44
N ARG A 888 3.81 46.30 6.90
CA ARG A 888 4.99 46.20 6.08
C ARG A 888 5.72 44.93 6.46
N LEU A 889 5.89 44.02 5.52
CA LEU A 889 6.67 42.79 5.67
C LEU A 889 7.94 42.89 4.82
N HIS A 890 9.10 42.75 5.44
CA HIS A 890 10.39 42.63 4.79
C HIS A 890 10.94 41.21 5.02
N THR A 891 11.33 40.50 3.97
CA THR A 891 11.92 39.18 4.05
C THR A 891 13.34 39.22 3.48
N ASP A 892 14.32 38.71 4.20
CA ASP A 892 15.70 38.66 3.77
C ASP A 892 15.92 37.78 2.53
N ASN A 893 16.96 38.10 1.79
CA ASN A 893 17.41 37.25 0.70
C ASN A 893 18.28 36.11 1.26
N PHE A 894 18.14 34.91 0.68
CA PHE A 894 18.84 33.73 1.18
C PHE A 894 19.16 32.74 0.08
N GLN A 895 19.88 31.69 0.42
CA GLN A 895 20.21 30.58 -0.45
C GLN A 895 19.94 29.25 0.25
N GLU A 896 19.26 28.33 -0.46
CA GLU A 896 19.10 26.96 -0.03
C GLU A 896 20.42 26.19 -0.09
N ASN A 897 20.49 25.13 0.72
CA ASN A 897 21.56 24.14 0.71
C ASN A 897 20.94 22.74 0.53
N GLY A 898 21.68 21.79 -0.08
CA GLY A 898 21.27 20.38 -0.11
C GLY A 898 21.27 19.69 -1.46
N GLY A 899 21.55 20.39 -2.59
CA GLY A 899 21.63 19.75 -3.89
C GLY A 899 21.67 20.72 -5.07
N ALA A 900 21.61 20.20 -6.29
CA ALA A 900 21.65 21.00 -7.51
C ALA A 900 20.34 21.77 -7.77
N ALA A 901 19.22 21.33 -7.14
CA ALA A 901 17.94 22.03 -7.19
C ALA A 901 17.82 23.17 -6.16
N ALA A 902 18.93 23.51 -5.47
CA ALA A 902 18.95 24.60 -4.50
C ALA A 902 18.75 25.97 -5.17
N LEU A 903 17.89 26.79 -4.57
CA LEU A 903 17.50 28.11 -5.04
C LEU A 903 18.24 29.23 -4.29
N SER A 904 18.70 30.24 -5.02
CA SER A 904 18.96 31.57 -4.47
C SER A 904 17.67 32.37 -4.57
N VAL A 905 17.19 32.87 -3.43
CA VAL A 905 15.88 33.55 -3.33
C VAL A 905 16.10 35.01 -3.01
N ARG A 906 15.43 35.88 -3.76
CA ARG A 906 15.35 37.33 -3.50
C ARG A 906 13.90 37.73 -3.32
N ASN A 907 13.63 38.34 -2.20
CA ASN A 907 12.30 38.77 -1.80
C ASN A 907 12.16 40.27 -1.91
N GLU A 908 10.95 40.71 -2.20
CA GLU A 908 10.56 42.13 -2.19
C GLU A 908 9.84 42.45 -0.89
N THR A 909 9.93 43.73 -0.48
CA THR A 909 9.18 44.21 0.70
C THR A 909 7.73 44.36 0.31
N MET A 910 6.81 43.76 1.05
CA MET A 910 5.37 43.90 0.85
C MET A 910 4.79 44.97 1.76
N ASN A 911 3.88 45.77 1.21
CA ASN A 911 3.17 46.83 1.92
C ASN A 911 1.67 46.65 1.69
N THR A 912 0.97 46.17 2.72
CA THR A 912 -0.46 45.88 2.63
C THR A 912 -1.23 46.80 3.60
N PHE A 913 -2.25 47.44 3.09
CA PHE A 913 -3.12 48.31 3.86
C PHE A 913 -4.52 47.68 3.93
N TYR A 914 -5.16 47.74 5.10
CA TYR A 914 -6.52 47.22 5.28
C TYR A 914 -7.46 48.30 5.81
N SER A 915 -8.70 48.30 5.33
CA SER A 915 -9.82 48.98 5.95
C SER A 915 -10.84 47.97 6.43
N THR A 916 -11.34 48.09 7.65
CA THR A 916 -12.39 47.24 8.18
C THR A 916 -13.56 48.07 8.63
N LEU A 917 -14.73 47.75 8.12
CA LEU A 917 -16.02 48.32 8.54
C LEU A 917 -16.81 47.26 9.29
N GLY A 918 -17.21 47.54 10.53
CA GLY A 918 -17.84 46.48 11.32
C GLY A 918 -18.78 47.01 12.40
N VAL A 919 -19.41 46.06 13.06
CA VAL A 919 -20.27 46.30 14.23
C VAL A 919 -19.89 45.27 15.30
N ARG A 920 -19.85 45.72 16.51
CA ARG A 920 -19.67 44.83 17.69
C ARG A 920 -20.75 45.08 18.73
N GLY A 921 -21.04 44.07 19.51
CA GLY A 921 -21.99 44.15 20.63
C GLY A 921 -21.44 43.49 21.89
N THR A 922 -21.85 44.03 23.00
CA THR A 922 -21.54 43.45 24.33
C THR A 922 -22.83 43.41 25.14
N VAL A 923 -23.06 42.29 25.83
CA VAL A 923 -24.20 42.12 26.75
C VAL A 923 -23.65 41.61 28.10
N GLU A 924 -23.95 42.34 29.18
CA GLU A 924 -23.64 41.90 30.54
C GLU A 924 -24.74 41.00 31.10
N LEU A 925 -24.34 39.83 31.58
CA LEU A 925 -25.20 38.83 32.18
C LEU A 925 -25.04 38.89 33.73
N PRO A 926 -26.01 38.40 34.50
CA PRO A 926 -25.84 38.19 35.93
C PRO A 926 -24.54 37.45 36.28
N GLN A 927 -24.00 37.63 37.48
CA GLN A 927 -22.81 36.93 37.99
C GLN A 927 -21.46 37.39 37.36
N ASN A 928 -21.36 38.64 36.92
CA ASN A 928 -20.13 39.22 36.35
C ASN A 928 -19.64 38.55 35.06
N VAL A 929 -20.55 38.04 34.26
CA VAL A 929 -20.27 37.46 32.94
C VAL A 929 -20.71 38.45 31.85
N SER A 930 -19.85 38.70 30.86
CA SER A 930 -20.18 39.49 29.68
C SER A 930 -19.99 38.63 28.43
N LEU A 931 -20.96 38.64 27.53
CA LEU A 931 -20.84 38.10 26.19
C LEU A 931 -20.53 39.20 25.20
N TYR A 932 -19.68 38.95 24.25
CA TYR A 932 -19.35 39.88 23.20
C TYR A 932 -19.26 39.18 21.85
N GLY A 933 -19.49 39.94 20.80
CA GLY A 933 -19.27 39.47 19.42
C GLY A 933 -19.08 40.67 18.49
N SER A 934 -18.39 40.42 17.40
CA SER A 934 -18.22 41.39 16.32
C SER A 934 -18.33 40.74 14.95
N LEU A 935 -18.76 41.51 13.98
CA LEU A 935 -18.78 41.16 12.57
C LEU A 935 -18.31 42.38 11.76
N GLY A 936 -17.39 42.13 10.83
CA GLY A 936 -16.83 43.17 9.99
C GLY A 936 -16.50 42.67 8.59
N TRP A 937 -16.49 43.60 7.66
CA TRP A 937 -15.95 43.44 6.34
C TRP A 937 -14.60 44.12 6.28
N GLN A 938 -13.57 43.39 5.89
CA GLN A 938 -12.20 43.90 5.75
C GLN A 938 -11.81 43.87 4.26
N HIS A 939 -11.22 44.93 3.79
CA HIS A 939 -10.73 45.06 2.42
C HIS A 939 -9.24 45.38 2.40
N ALA A 940 -8.48 44.66 1.55
CA ALA A 940 -7.04 44.82 1.40
C ALA A 940 -6.68 45.69 0.21
N TYR A 941 -5.71 46.60 0.38
CA TYR A 941 -5.14 47.46 -0.63
C TYR A 941 -3.61 47.30 -0.65
N GLY A 942 -2.96 47.70 -1.77
CA GLY A 942 -1.50 47.63 -1.92
C GLY A 942 -1.03 46.29 -2.44
N ASP A 943 0.08 45.79 -1.92
CA ASP A 943 0.68 44.54 -2.37
C ASP A 943 -0.12 43.32 -1.89
N LYS A 944 -0.76 42.62 -2.80
CA LYS A 944 -1.60 41.46 -2.53
C LYS A 944 -1.09 40.17 -3.15
N THR A 945 -0.41 40.26 -4.29
CA THR A 945 0.24 39.13 -4.93
C THR A 945 1.62 38.93 -4.35
N THR A 946 1.83 37.77 -3.70
CA THR A 946 3.13 37.43 -3.18
C THR A 946 4.00 36.83 -4.29
N SER A 947 5.21 37.30 -4.44
CA SER A 947 6.16 36.75 -5.42
C SER A 947 7.60 36.82 -4.90
N SER A 948 8.41 35.86 -5.36
CA SER A 948 9.84 35.87 -5.08
C SER A 948 10.63 35.61 -6.37
N ARG A 949 11.74 36.31 -6.53
CA ARG A 949 12.66 36.10 -7.65
C ARG A 949 13.71 35.07 -7.25
N MET A 950 13.84 34.01 -8.02
CA MET A 950 14.67 32.87 -7.71
C MET A 950 15.61 32.50 -8.84
N ALA A 951 16.67 31.76 -8.54
CA ALA A 951 17.58 31.18 -9.55
C ALA A 951 18.19 29.88 -9.03
N PHE A 952 18.29 28.87 -9.88
CA PHE A 952 19.18 27.73 -9.65
C PHE A 952 20.63 28.12 -9.89
N ALA A 953 21.58 27.35 -9.36
CA ALA A 953 22.99 27.61 -9.62
C ALA A 953 23.31 27.43 -11.12
N GLY A 954 23.60 28.56 -11.80
CA GLY A 954 23.91 28.59 -13.24
C GLY A 954 22.72 28.75 -14.18
N SER A 955 21.49 28.96 -13.65
CA SER A 955 20.31 29.29 -14.45
C SER A 955 20.07 30.80 -14.53
N ASP A 956 19.24 31.20 -15.49
CA ASP A 956 18.59 32.50 -15.45
C ASP A 956 17.64 32.60 -14.25
N ALA A 957 17.42 33.85 -13.78
CA ALA A 957 16.47 34.07 -12.70
C ALA A 957 15.01 34.05 -13.19
N PHE A 958 14.12 33.50 -12.38
CA PHE A 958 12.70 33.42 -12.64
C PHE A 958 11.88 33.96 -11.45
N THR A 959 10.62 34.24 -11.67
CA THR A 959 9.70 34.71 -10.63
C THR A 959 8.66 33.62 -10.35
N THR A 960 8.48 33.28 -9.08
CA THR A 960 7.43 32.36 -8.62
C THR A 960 6.41 33.16 -7.80
N GLN A 961 5.14 32.91 -8.08
CA GLN A 961 4.01 33.45 -7.31
C GLN A 961 3.65 32.49 -6.19
N GLY A 962 3.27 33.04 -5.04
CA GLY A 962 2.70 32.31 -3.91
C GLY A 962 1.21 32.55 -3.74
N THR A 963 0.66 32.10 -2.62
CA THR A 963 -0.74 32.34 -2.26
C THR A 963 -0.99 33.85 -2.08
N ALA A 964 -2.03 34.37 -2.71
CA ALA A 964 -2.37 35.78 -2.64
C ALA A 964 -2.99 36.16 -1.27
N VAL A 965 -2.93 37.43 -0.94
CA VAL A 965 -3.75 38.02 0.13
C VAL A 965 -5.13 38.32 -0.45
N ASP A 966 -6.18 37.81 0.22
CA ASP A 966 -7.56 38.05 -0.22
C ASP A 966 -7.95 39.54 -0.21
N ASP A 967 -8.60 39.99 -1.26
CA ASP A 967 -9.10 41.35 -1.39
C ASP A 967 -10.15 41.66 -0.33
N ASN A 968 -11.03 40.71 -0.05
CA ASN A 968 -12.16 40.90 0.84
C ASN A 968 -12.24 39.71 1.83
N LEU A 969 -12.30 40.05 3.09
CA LEU A 969 -12.43 39.12 4.19
C LEU A 969 -13.67 39.46 5.03
N MET A 970 -14.42 38.48 5.42
CA MET A 970 -15.35 38.56 6.53
C MET A 970 -14.56 38.27 7.81
N VAL A 971 -14.58 39.19 8.77
CA VAL A 971 -13.97 39.00 10.08
C VAL A 971 -15.06 38.89 11.13
N ALA A 972 -15.00 37.84 11.96
CA ALA A 972 -15.98 37.57 13.00
C ALA A 972 -15.27 37.23 14.31
N ASP A 973 -15.85 37.66 15.41
CA ASP A 973 -15.33 37.42 16.75
C ASP A 973 -16.50 37.14 17.71
N VAL A 974 -16.31 36.19 18.60
CA VAL A 974 -17.26 35.89 19.67
C VAL A 974 -16.53 35.41 20.91
N GLY A 975 -16.98 35.84 22.09
CA GLY A 975 -16.37 35.37 23.30
C GLY A 975 -17.13 35.72 24.56
N VAL A 976 -16.55 35.24 25.66
CA VAL A 976 -17.07 35.45 27.03
C VAL A 976 -16.00 36.04 27.92
N SER A 977 -16.39 37.02 28.72
CA SER A 977 -15.55 37.61 29.78
C SER A 977 -16.17 37.32 31.13
N VAL A 978 -15.35 36.92 32.07
CA VAL A 978 -15.75 36.61 33.46
C VAL A 978 -14.90 37.47 34.41
N LYS A 979 -15.52 38.32 35.19
CA LYS A 979 -14.86 39.09 36.29
C LYS A 979 -14.74 38.17 37.50
N LEU A 980 -13.53 37.60 37.69
CA LEU A 980 -13.22 36.67 38.78
C LEU A 980 -13.12 37.39 40.14
N SER A 981 -12.66 38.63 40.12
CA SER A 981 -12.61 39.52 41.29
C SER A 981 -12.78 40.99 40.80
N ARG A 982 -12.66 41.96 41.77
CA ARG A 982 -12.66 43.37 41.39
C ARG A 982 -11.46 43.75 40.50
N SER A 983 -10.34 43.07 40.69
CA SER A 983 -9.09 43.33 39.97
C SER A 983 -8.71 42.29 38.91
N THR A 984 -9.45 41.19 38.78
CA THR A 984 -9.06 40.09 37.87
C THR A 984 -10.21 39.72 36.92
N SER A 985 -9.94 39.65 35.65
CA SER A 985 -10.86 39.10 34.61
C SER A 985 -10.18 38.02 33.79
N LEU A 986 -11.00 37.07 33.29
CA LEU A 986 -10.64 36.02 32.36
C LEU A 986 -11.54 36.14 31.12
N ASP A 987 -10.93 36.18 29.97
CA ASP A 987 -11.63 36.24 28.68
C ASP A 987 -11.29 35.01 27.85
N LEU A 988 -12.30 34.43 27.21
CA LEU A 988 -12.16 33.36 26.23
C LEU A 988 -12.83 33.80 24.94
N GLY A 989 -12.15 33.66 23.81
CA GLY A 989 -12.65 34.12 22.53
C GLY A 989 -12.32 33.17 21.41
N TYR A 990 -13.18 33.24 20.40
CA TYR A 990 -12.98 32.64 19.08
C TYR A 990 -13.00 33.74 18.04
N GLN A 991 -12.12 33.66 17.04
CA GLN A 991 -12.01 34.59 15.92
C GLN A 991 -11.98 33.80 14.62
N GLY A 992 -12.67 34.29 13.60
CA GLY A 992 -12.66 33.75 12.24
C GLY A 992 -12.39 34.85 11.21
N GLN A 993 -11.59 34.53 10.21
CA GLN A 993 -11.41 35.35 8.98
C GLN A 993 -11.71 34.46 7.80
N TYR A 994 -12.58 34.89 6.91
CA TYR A 994 -13.10 34.10 5.80
C TYR A 994 -13.08 34.95 4.52
N GLY A 995 -12.22 34.55 3.59
CA GLY A 995 -12.08 35.13 2.26
C GLY A 995 -12.50 34.13 1.17
N SER A 996 -12.14 34.44 -0.07
CA SER A 996 -12.34 33.56 -1.22
C SER A 996 -11.44 32.34 -1.15
N ASP A 997 -10.19 32.54 -0.77
CA ASP A 997 -9.14 31.51 -0.77
C ASP A 997 -8.59 31.26 0.64
N THR A 998 -8.72 32.22 1.54
CA THR A 998 -8.17 32.17 2.89
C THR A 998 -9.24 31.90 3.94
N GLN A 999 -8.95 30.97 4.83
CA GLN A 999 -9.73 30.70 6.04
C GLN A 999 -8.78 30.63 7.24
N VAL A 1000 -8.99 31.51 8.23
CA VAL A 1000 -8.25 31.48 9.49
C VAL A 1000 -9.25 31.34 10.64
N ASN A 1001 -8.99 30.39 11.52
CA ASN A 1001 -9.74 30.16 12.76
C ASN A 1001 -8.78 30.26 13.92
N ALA A 1002 -9.15 30.98 14.97
CA ALA A 1002 -8.30 31.17 16.13
C ALA A 1002 -9.10 31.11 17.44
N VAL A 1003 -8.46 30.61 18.47
CA VAL A 1003 -8.96 30.64 19.85
C VAL A 1003 -7.96 31.39 20.74
N ASN A 1004 -8.48 32.10 21.68
CA ASN A 1004 -7.62 32.83 22.63
C ASN A 1004 -8.16 32.79 24.05
N ALA A 1005 -7.25 32.91 25.00
CA ALA A 1005 -7.55 33.08 26.43
C ALA A 1005 -6.70 34.20 27.00
N ASN A 1006 -7.34 35.19 27.65
CA ASN A 1006 -6.69 36.35 28.25
C ASN A 1006 -6.99 36.42 29.75
N ILE A 1007 -5.98 36.65 30.54
CA ILE A 1007 -6.11 36.98 31.97
C ILE A 1007 -5.59 38.39 32.21
N ARG A 1008 -6.34 39.20 32.96
CA ARG A 1008 -5.99 40.55 33.31
C ARG A 1008 -6.02 40.73 34.81
N TRP A 1009 -5.05 41.46 35.32
CA TRP A 1009 -5.00 41.95 36.74
C TRP A 1009 -4.76 43.46 36.74
N SER A 1010 -5.69 44.18 37.37
CA SER A 1010 -5.65 45.65 37.52
C SER A 1010 -5.28 46.03 38.99
N PHE A 1011 -4.50 47.05 39.17
CA PHE A 1011 -4.07 47.54 40.47
C PHE A 1011 -3.80 49.04 40.52
#